data_f395f81d8ca58035153623822c8b1d4f
#
_entry.id   f395f81d8ca58035153623822c8b1d4f
#
_cell.length_a   1.000
_cell.length_b   1.000
_cell.length_c   1.000
_cell.angle_alpha   90.00
_cell.angle_beta   90.00
_cell.angle_gamma   90.00
#
_symmetry.space_group_name_H-M   'P 1'
#
loop_
_entity.id
_entity.type
_entity.pdbx_description
1 polymer ?
#
loop_
_entity_poly.entity_id
_entity_poly.type
_entity_poly.pdbx_seq_one_letter_code
_entity_poly.pdbx_strand_id
1 'polypeptide(L)'
;MRIRGHIGLLLPATVVAATLLLAACGGGNSATVTPTPTPSAAGPVTIYPGTVNVPVNGEAQFSAYLAGTPTATFTWTVSSGGGSIDSTTGLYTAPSSIPTSPMVTITATSSSSKGTAVVTIIAAPAGGVALNRSAIVVPAGSTFAFSATTNGNPVTPTWQVAGITGGDPIHGLIDIDGNYTAPLTPPPGGSTTVTALTGGNSATATVVVTFSDASLNGQYAFSYSGQDSKGPLLVAGSFAADSSGATISGIEDYNSTAQAPVPASPVTGTYSVNPDGTATATLTDAAAGGSETWDLALVANPEGQAAPRALLTRFDKTATGSGEADVQSTTEFALGAFNGNYAFSLSGNDGSGKPLQIAGMLDADGSNGTIPVNLAKDDINDAGTNTEAAADVTLHGLSSASASMASNGRGTLQLIYGTSTVVTTVNNATYTFAFYIVDSTHLKVVEIDPKATAQLAGDLYSAPNTDGAFAETILNGTYAFTLNGSNPTGSRAYAIGGIFASAGSGSVTEVVLDGSLGEDLSVTTFSYTVDTSLGRILFTTTIGSTTRYFAGYPTSNGTVEMIELDTDLQGSGTAYLQSSKQIPQGNFAFDLTSNANTSGFAESDVIGQVAVPSGVLVPLGNINIDDKGTLTSGVPIENTSAIVAPASNGRGTMTLDTHSANYSFAYYVTSSGSSLVIENDGQRVATGLIAGQF
;
A
#
# COMPACT_ATOMS: atom_id res chain seq x y z
N MET A 1 49.40 -52.89 8.45
CA MET A 1 49.03 -54.00 7.56
C MET A 1 48.27 -53.38 6.41
N ARG A 2 48.94 -53.07 5.32
CA ARG A 2 48.80 -53.66 3.99
C ARG A 2 47.33 -53.68 3.49
N ILE A 3 46.90 -53.21 2.32
CA ILE A 3 47.57 -52.94 1.01
C ILE A 3 46.45 -52.44 0.06
N ARG A 4 46.71 -51.43 -0.76
CA ARG A 4 46.50 -51.30 -2.23
C ARG A 4 45.07 -51.56 -2.78
N GLY A 5 44.62 -50.87 -3.76
CA GLY A 5 45.23 -50.11 -4.84
C GLY A 5 44.25 -49.86 -5.97
N HIS A 6 44.58 -48.87 -6.75
CA HIS A 6 44.60 -48.71 -8.22
C HIS A 6 43.26 -48.57 -8.98
N ILE A 7 43.08 -47.72 -9.91
CA ILE A 7 43.77 -46.89 -10.93
C ILE A 7 42.72 -46.59 -12.03
N GLY A 8 42.81 -45.47 -12.67
CA GLY A 8 42.25 -45.19 -13.99
C GLY A 8 41.67 -43.77 -14.09
N LEU A 9 42.38 -42.80 -14.42
CA LEU A 9 42.98 -42.28 -15.67
C LEU A 9 41.93 -41.92 -16.73
N LEU A 10 41.81 -40.63 -17.02
CA LEU A 10 42.23 -39.98 -18.26
C LEU A 10 41.86 -38.48 -18.32
N LEU A 11 42.85 -37.71 -18.63
CA LEU A 11 43.00 -36.31 -19.04
C LEU A 11 42.60 -36.10 -20.52
N PRO A 12 42.78 -34.89 -21.14
CA PRO A 12 42.82 -33.49 -20.72
C PRO A 12 42.06 -32.53 -21.66
N ALA A 13 41.92 -31.28 -21.28
CA ALA A 13 41.80 -30.18 -22.26
C ALA A 13 42.54 -28.94 -21.76
N THR A 14 43.57 -28.62 -22.48
CA THR A 14 44.46 -27.48 -22.37
C THR A 14 43.76 -26.15 -22.66
N VAL A 15 43.94 -25.17 -21.78
CA VAL A 15 43.73 -23.73 -22.11
C VAL A 15 45.07 -23.03 -22.00
N VAL A 16 45.46 -22.43 -23.11
CA VAL A 16 46.69 -21.64 -23.29
C VAL A 16 46.45 -20.26 -22.73
N ALA A 17 47.20 -19.86 -21.73
CA ALA A 17 47.32 -18.47 -21.29
C ALA A 17 48.46 -17.80 -22.03
N ALA A 18 48.15 -16.75 -22.77
CA ALA A 18 49.13 -15.85 -23.35
C ALA A 18 49.31 -14.62 -22.46
N THR A 19 50.42 -14.55 -21.75
CA THR A 19 50.91 -13.35 -21.07
C THR A 19 51.68 -12.49 -22.05
N LEU A 20 51.23 -11.25 -22.27
CA LEU A 20 52.06 -10.18 -22.85
C LEU A 20 52.39 -9.16 -21.76
N LEU A 21 53.66 -9.14 -21.35
CA LEU A 21 54.26 -8.00 -20.66
C LEU A 21 54.63 -6.95 -21.70
N LEU A 22 54.11 -5.71 -21.52
CA LEU A 22 54.78 -4.51 -22.06
C LEU A 22 54.92 -3.50 -20.92
N ALA A 23 56.19 -3.27 -20.57
CA ALA A 23 56.57 -2.11 -19.76
C ALA A 23 56.73 -0.90 -20.65
N ALA A 24 56.02 0.20 -20.34
CA ALA A 24 56.39 1.53 -20.81
C ALA A 24 56.09 2.56 -19.72
N CYS A 25 57.15 3.24 -19.33
CA CYS A 25 57.17 4.37 -18.40
C CYS A 25 56.64 5.63 -19.12
N GLY A 26 55.74 6.38 -18.46
CA GLY A 26 55.31 7.70 -18.97
C GLY A 26 54.22 8.27 -18.07
N GLY A 27 54.54 9.29 -17.27
CA GLY A 27 53.58 9.97 -16.39
C GLY A 27 52.52 10.75 -17.18
N GLY A 28 51.31 10.73 -16.63
CA GLY A 28 50.20 11.53 -17.17
C GLY A 28 48.91 11.23 -16.37
N ASN A 29 48.28 12.24 -15.88
CA ASN A 29 47.04 12.39 -15.17
C ASN A 29 46.09 11.17 -15.24
N SER A 30 45.79 10.55 -14.10
CA SER A 30 44.65 9.65 -13.95
C SER A 30 43.36 10.45 -14.08
N ALA A 31 42.79 10.46 -15.28
CA ALA A 31 41.36 10.75 -15.40
C ALA A 31 40.61 9.60 -14.76
N THR A 32 39.95 9.84 -13.63
CA THR A 32 38.93 8.99 -13.07
C THR A 32 37.85 8.83 -14.11
N VAL A 33 37.80 7.68 -14.76
CA VAL A 33 36.66 7.29 -15.60
C VAL A 33 35.53 7.02 -14.61
N THR A 34 34.65 7.98 -14.43
CA THR A 34 33.36 7.74 -13.79
C THR A 34 32.67 6.66 -14.61
N PRO A 35 32.25 5.53 -14.01
CA PRO A 35 31.45 4.55 -14.75
C PRO A 35 30.21 5.28 -15.26
N THR A 36 30.01 5.28 -16.57
CA THR A 36 28.75 5.70 -17.18
C THR A 36 27.67 4.82 -16.55
N PRO A 37 26.63 5.40 -15.92
CA PRO A 37 25.57 4.56 -15.38
C PRO A 37 25.01 3.71 -16.51
N THR A 38 24.97 2.41 -16.29
CA THR A 38 24.28 1.48 -17.19
C THR A 38 22.84 1.99 -17.26
N PRO A 39 22.26 2.21 -18.47
CA PRO A 39 20.87 2.62 -18.55
C PRO A 39 20.03 1.60 -17.75
N SER A 40 19.28 2.06 -16.77
CA SER A 40 18.25 1.26 -16.11
C SER A 40 17.39 0.64 -17.20
N ALA A 41 17.05 -0.65 -17.11
CA ALA A 41 16.13 -1.25 -18.05
C ALA A 41 14.85 -0.40 -18.01
N ALA A 42 14.42 0.13 -19.16
CA ALA A 42 13.22 0.93 -19.23
C ALA A 42 12.04 0.04 -18.80
N GLY A 43 11.16 0.55 -17.93
CA GLY A 43 9.99 -0.15 -17.42
C GLY A 43 9.04 -0.62 -18.53
N PRO A 44 7.98 -1.37 -18.20
CA PRO A 44 7.00 -1.83 -19.18
C PRO A 44 6.21 -0.65 -19.76
N VAL A 45 5.90 -0.74 -21.06
CA VAL A 45 4.97 0.19 -21.70
C VAL A 45 3.55 -0.36 -21.56
N THR A 46 2.71 0.34 -20.84
CA THR A 46 1.28 0.05 -20.72
C THR A 46 0.50 0.91 -21.70
N ILE A 47 -0.45 0.31 -22.45
CA ILE A 47 -1.33 1.02 -23.39
C ILE A 47 -2.76 1.00 -22.84
N TYR A 48 -3.41 2.15 -22.85
CA TYR A 48 -4.81 2.35 -22.51
C TYR A 48 -5.60 2.82 -23.75
N PRO A 49 -6.79 2.19 -24.08
CA PRO A 49 -7.25 0.89 -23.57
C PRO A 49 -6.36 -0.26 -24.04
N GLY A 50 -6.21 -1.32 -23.21
CA GLY A 50 -5.45 -2.53 -23.57
C GLY A 50 -6.20 -3.39 -24.60
N THR A 51 -7.54 -3.40 -24.52
CA THR A 51 -8.44 -4.07 -25.47
C THR A 51 -9.68 -3.21 -25.72
N VAL A 52 -10.16 -3.16 -26.97
CA VAL A 52 -11.37 -2.38 -27.31
C VAL A 52 -12.04 -2.87 -28.58
N ASN A 53 -13.36 -2.71 -28.65
CA ASN A 53 -14.15 -2.91 -29.87
C ASN A 53 -14.33 -1.56 -30.58
N VAL A 54 -13.96 -1.50 -31.86
CA VAL A 54 -14.14 -0.28 -32.69
C VAL A 54 -14.97 -0.62 -33.93
N PRO A 55 -16.10 0.06 -34.16
CA PRO A 55 -16.89 -0.18 -35.36
C PRO A 55 -16.14 0.29 -36.60
N VAL A 56 -16.49 -0.26 -37.76
CA VAL A 56 -15.96 0.22 -39.04
C VAL A 56 -16.16 1.74 -39.19
N ASN A 57 -15.15 2.44 -39.72
CA ASN A 57 -15.02 3.90 -39.76
C ASN A 57 -15.01 4.60 -38.38
N GLY A 58 -15.01 3.87 -37.27
CA GLY A 58 -14.93 4.45 -35.91
C GLY A 58 -13.51 4.87 -35.56
N GLU A 59 -13.41 5.78 -34.63
CA GLU A 59 -12.14 6.27 -34.09
C GLU A 59 -11.95 5.90 -32.61
N ALA A 60 -10.71 5.56 -32.23
CA ALA A 60 -10.32 5.30 -30.86
C ALA A 60 -9.01 6.03 -30.51
N GLN A 61 -8.99 6.71 -29.38
CA GLN A 61 -7.78 7.35 -28.87
C GLN A 61 -7.06 6.42 -27.91
N PHE A 62 -5.80 6.13 -28.21
CA PHE A 62 -4.90 5.39 -27.33
C PHE A 62 -3.96 6.34 -26.60
N SER A 63 -3.62 5.98 -25.36
CA SER A 63 -2.55 6.60 -24.58
C SER A 63 -1.58 5.51 -24.11
N ALA A 64 -0.31 5.85 -23.91
CA ALA A 64 0.68 4.93 -23.39
C ALA A 64 1.45 5.56 -22.22
N TYR A 65 1.86 4.70 -21.30
CA TYR A 65 2.66 5.07 -20.15
C TYR A 65 3.87 4.14 -20.05
N LEU A 66 5.05 4.71 -19.77
CA LEU A 66 6.29 3.97 -19.50
C LEU A 66 6.63 4.14 -18.03
N ALA A 67 6.55 3.04 -17.27
CA ALA A 67 6.84 3.04 -15.85
C ALA A 67 8.24 3.62 -15.55
N GLY A 68 8.34 4.45 -14.52
CA GLY A 68 9.57 5.16 -14.17
C GLY A 68 10.00 6.27 -15.16
N THR A 69 9.21 6.56 -16.21
CA THR A 69 9.52 7.62 -17.19
C THR A 69 8.22 8.32 -17.63
N PRO A 70 7.60 9.14 -16.76
CA PRO A 70 6.28 9.76 -17.02
C PRO A 70 6.28 10.70 -18.23
N THR A 71 7.41 11.25 -18.62
CA THR A 71 7.57 12.16 -19.77
C THR A 71 7.96 11.42 -21.07
N ALA A 72 7.85 10.08 -21.12
CA ALA A 72 8.20 9.31 -22.30
C ALA A 72 7.34 9.70 -23.51
N THR A 73 7.96 9.76 -24.68
CA THR A 73 7.27 9.95 -25.96
C THR A 73 7.16 8.62 -26.70
N PHE A 74 6.05 8.43 -27.42
CA PHE A 74 5.75 7.17 -28.09
C PHE A 74 5.59 7.35 -29.59
N THR A 75 6.05 6.33 -30.34
CA THR A 75 5.71 6.16 -31.76
C THR A 75 4.72 5.02 -31.89
N TRP A 76 3.62 5.27 -32.60
CA TRP A 76 2.50 4.35 -32.75
C TRP A 76 2.50 3.66 -34.09
N THR A 77 2.15 2.37 -34.09
CA THR A 77 1.98 1.57 -35.30
C THR A 77 0.78 0.65 -35.17
N VAL A 78 0.18 0.26 -36.30
CA VAL A 78 -0.92 -0.70 -36.37
C VAL A 78 -0.54 -1.84 -37.29
N SER A 79 -1.00 -3.09 -37.01
CA SER A 79 -0.78 -4.24 -37.85
C SER A 79 -1.44 -4.11 -39.23
N SER A 80 -0.85 -4.76 -40.24
CA SER A 80 -1.30 -4.65 -41.64
C SER A 80 -2.77 -5.03 -41.83
N GLY A 81 -3.50 -4.23 -42.62
CA GLY A 81 -4.92 -4.44 -42.91
C GLY A 81 -5.90 -3.98 -41.86
N GLY A 82 -5.42 -3.42 -40.73
CA GLY A 82 -6.20 -3.05 -39.58
C GLY A 82 -6.62 -1.60 -39.48
N GLY A 83 -6.65 -0.84 -40.55
CA GLY A 83 -6.95 0.61 -40.51
C GLY A 83 -5.68 1.47 -40.45
N SER A 84 -5.76 2.63 -39.81
CA SER A 84 -4.64 3.56 -39.66
C SER A 84 -4.53 4.10 -38.22
N ILE A 85 -3.31 4.46 -37.82
CA ILE A 85 -3.07 5.13 -36.55
C ILE A 85 -2.13 6.32 -36.79
N ASP A 86 -2.44 7.46 -36.17
CA ASP A 86 -1.53 8.59 -36.17
C ASP A 86 -0.30 8.24 -35.31
N SER A 87 0.88 8.30 -35.94
CA SER A 87 2.12 7.82 -35.34
C SER A 87 2.60 8.63 -34.12
N THR A 88 2.03 9.82 -33.90
CA THR A 88 2.40 10.74 -32.84
C THR A 88 1.36 10.79 -31.73
N THR A 89 0.09 10.89 -32.13
CA THR A 89 -1.02 11.12 -31.19
C THR A 89 -1.67 9.83 -30.68
N GLY A 90 -1.49 8.69 -31.39
CA GLY A 90 -2.15 7.44 -31.03
C GLY A 90 -3.64 7.40 -31.41
N LEU A 91 -4.11 8.33 -32.27
CA LEU A 91 -5.48 8.29 -32.78
C LEU A 91 -5.60 7.21 -33.86
N TYR A 92 -6.38 6.18 -33.57
CA TYR A 92 -6.67 5.07 -34.47
C TYR A 92 -7.98 5.28 -35.20
N THR A 93 -8.00 4.95 -36.51
CA THR A 93 -9.20 4.93 -37.34
C THR A 93 -9.37 3.53 -37.92
N ALA A 94 -10.51 2.90 -37.68
CA ALA A 94 -10.85 1.60 -38.20
C ALA A 94 -11.12 1.65 -39.72
N PRO A 95 -10.89 0.54 -40.48
CA PRO A 95 -11.19 0.46 -41.91
C PRO A 95 -12.70 0.55 -42.18
N SER A 96 -13.07 0.82 -43.42
CA SER A 96 -14.48 0.95 -43.86
C SER A 96 -15.23 -0.39 -43.95
N SER A 97 -14.55 -1.52 -43.82
CA SER A 97 -15.13 -2.87 -43.81
C SER A 97 -14.37 -3.74 -42.80
N ILE A 98 -15.09 -4.74 -42.28
CA ILE A 98 -14.47 -5.72 -41.35
C ILE A 98 -13.47 -6.57 -42.15
N PRO A 99 -12.19 -6.57 -41.78
CA PRO A 99 -11.18 -7.40 -42.44
C PRO A 99 -11.39 -8.89 -42.13
N THR A 100 -10.74 -9.77 -42.91
CA THR A 100 -10.80 -11.22 -42.71
C THR A 100 -10.31 -11.63 -41.31
N SER A 101 -9.34 -10.91 -40.77
CA SER A 101 -8.92 -10.97 -39.37
C SER A 101 -9.37 -9.68 -38.68
N PRO A 102 -10.47 -9.69 -37.90
CA PRO A 102 -11.01 -8.48 -37.28
C PRO A 102 -10.20 -8.02 -36.09
N MET A 103 -9.28 -8.83 -35.55
CA MET A 103 -8.37 -8.46 -34.45
C MET A 103 -7.11 -7.80 -35.00
N VAL A 104 -6.81 -6.62 -34.50
CA VAL A 104 -5.71 -5.75 -34.94
C VAL A 104 -4.86 -5.40 -33.73
N THR A 105 -3.53 -5.45 -33.91
CA THR A 105 -2.59 -5.05 -32.84
C THR A 105 -2.15 -3.59 -33.04
N ILE A 106 -2.32 -2.80 -32.01
CA ILE A 106 -1.72 -1.47 -31.84
C ILE A 106 -0.42 -1.64 -31.06
N THR A 107 0.63 -0.95 -31.47
CA THR A 107 1.92 -0.99 -30.78
C THR A 107 2.40 0.44 -30.50
N ALA A 108 2.72 0.72 -29.24
CA ALA A 108 3.44 1.93 -28.83
C ALA A 108 4.91 1.58 -28.55
N THR A 109 5.83 2.37 -29.06
CA THR A 109 7.27 2.17 -28.88
C THR A 109 7.89 3.45 -28.31
N SER A 110 8.64 3.32 -27.21
CA SER A 110 9.49 4.39 -26.66
C SER A 110 10.89 3.82 -26.48
N SER A 111 11.86 4.41 -27.19
CA SER A 111 13.26 3.91 -27.24
C SER A 111 13.29 2.41 -27.57
N SER A 112 13.67 1.55 -26.62
CA SER A 112 13.71 0.09 -26.77
C SER A 112 12.48 -0.63 -26.24
N SER A 113 11.64 0.06 -25.44
CA SER A 113 10.47 -0.52 -24.80
C SER A 113 9.25 -0.47 -25.70
N LYS A 114 8.41 -1.51 -25.63
CA LYS A 114 7.19 -1.64 -26.44
C LYS A 114 6.04 -2.15 -25.60
N GLY A 115 4.86 -1.60 -25.88
CA GLY A 115 3.59 -2.15 -25.40
C GLY A 115 2.67 -2.47 -26.57
N THR A 116 1.69 -3.33 -26.35
CA THR A 116 0.68 -3.70 -27.35
C THR A 116 -0.73 -3.62 -26.78
N ALA A 117 -1.68 -3.25 -27.64
CA ALA A 117 -3.11 -3.28 -27.37
C ALA A 117 -3.85 -3.96 -28.52
N VAL A 118 -5.04 -4.48 -28.27
CA VAL A 118 -5.84 -5.20 -29.25
C VAL A 118 -7.12 -4.45 -29.56
N VAL A 119 -7.35 -4.18 -30.85
CA VAL A 119 -8.62 -3.68 -31.38
C VAL A 119 -9.38 -4.81 -32.04
N THR A 120 -10.63 -5.00 -31.70
CA THR A 120 -11.56 -5.84 -32.47
C THR A 120 -12.45 -4.95 -33.34
N ILE A 121 -12.33 -5.09 -34.66
CA ILE A 121 -13.16 -4.33 -35.60
C ILE A 121 -14.54 -4.98 -35.70
N ILE A 122 -15.59 -4.22 -35.40
CA ILE A 122 -16.97 -4.68 -35.38
C ILE A 122 -17.83 -3.96 -36.43
N ALA A 123 -19.05 -4.45 -36.66
CA ALA A 123 -20.01 -3.79 -37.55
C ALA A 123 -20.40 -2.40 -37.01
N ALA A 124 -20.79 -1.51 -37.92
CA ALA A 124 -21.35 -0.23 -37.52
C ALA A 124 -22.65 -0.42 -36.70
N PRO A 125 -22.89 0.47 -35.70
CA PRO A 125 -24.12 0.44 -34.93
C PRO A 125 -25.38 0.52 -35.80
N ALA A 126 -26.46 -0.14 -35.38
CA ALA A 126 -27.74 -0.11 -36.08
C ALA A 126 -28.30 1.33 -36.12
N GLY A 127 -29.04 1.64 -37.19
CA GLY A 127 -29.68 2.95 -37.36
C GLY A 127 -28.73 4.08 -37.73
N GLY A 128 -27.44 3.78 -38.03
CA GLY A 128 -26.45 4.76 -38.47
C GLY A 128 -26.04 5.77 -37.41
N VAL A 129 -26.26 5.46 -36.14
CA VAL A 129 -25.77 6.28 -35.01
C VAL A 129 -24.26 6.09 -34.86
N ALA A 130 -23.51 7.18 -34.74
CA ALA A 130 -22.08 7.15 -34.54
C ALA A 130 -21.64 8.23 -33.51
N LEU A 131 -20.62 7.91 -32.74
CA LEU A 131 -19.95 8.84 -31.82
C LEU A 131 -18.66 9.35 -32.44
N ASN A 132 -18.22 10.55 -32.03
CA ASN A 132 -16.91 11.10 -32.41
C ASN A 132 -15.74 10.27 -31.92
N ARG A 133 -15.95 9.44 -30.90
CA ARG A 133 -14.99 8.43 -30.41
C ARG A 133 -15.73 7.15 -30.04
N SER A 134 -15.17 6.01 -30.43
CA SER A 134 -15.63 4.68 -29.98
C SER A 134 -14.88 4.20 -28.75
N ALA A 135 -13.69 4.77 -28.51
CA ALA A 135 -12.93 4.61 -27.27
C ALA A 135 -12.05 5.82 -27.00
N ILE A 136 -11.87 6.10 -25.72
CA ILE A 136 -11.01 7.21 -25.26
C ILE A 136 -10.47 6.91 -23.87
N VAL A 137 -9.30 7.48 -23.56
CA VAL A 137 -8.73 7.55 -22.19
C VAL A 137 -9.01 8.93 -21.64
N VAL A 138 -9.61 8.99 -20.46
CA VAL A 138 -9.91 10.24 -19.76
C VAL A 138 -9.26 10.15 -18.37
N PRO A 139 -8.27 11.00 -18.06
CA PRO A 139 -7.71 11.07 -16.72
C PRO A 139 -8.78 11.41 -15.68
N ALA A 140 -8.66 10.87 -14.49
CA ALA A 140 -9.57 11.14 -13.37
C ALA A 140 -9.78 12.65 -13.16
N GLY A 141 -11.00 13.06 -12.88
CA GLY A 141 -11.40 14.46 -12.74
C GLY A 141 -11.43 15.29 -14.03
N SER A 142 -10.97 14.74 -15.15
CA SER A 142 -10.94 15.43 -16.44
C SER A 142 -12.27 15.30 -17.21
N THR A 143 -12.44 16.14 -18.24
CA THR A 143 -13.64 16.16 -19.08
C THR A 143 -13.32 15.77 -20.51
N PHE A 144 -14.30 15.15 -21.20
CA PHE A 144 -14.27 14.90 -22.63
C PHE A 144 -15.63 15.18 -23.28
N ALA A 145 -15.64 15.93 -24.39
CA ALA A 145 -16.86 16.24 -25.12
C ALA A 145 -17.18 15.15 -26.17
N PHE A 146 -18.23 14.37 -25.92
CA PHE A 146 -18.82 13.48 -26.90
C PHE A 146 -19.77 14.22 -27.82
N SER A 147 -19.84 13.78 -29.07
CA SER A 147 -20.89 14.18 -30.03
C SER A 147 -21.40 12.97 -30.75
N ALA A 148 -22.67 13.03 -31.15
CA ALA A 148 -23.32 11.96 -31.87
C ALA A 148 -23.89 12.44 -33.22
N THR A 149 -23.85 11.54 -34.20
CA THR A 149 -24.47 11.74 -35.51
C THR A 149 -25.40 10.58 -35.85
N THR A 150 -26.42 10.83 -36.70
CA THR A 150 -27.21 9.77 -37.33
C THR A 150 -27.07 9.94 -38.84
N ASN A 151 -26.55 8.91 -39.52
CA ASN A 151 -26.24 8.96 -40.95
C ASN A 151 -25.42 10.19 -41.35
N GLY A 152 -24.42 10.58 -40.48
CA GLY A 152 -23.55 11.71 -40.68
C GLY A 152 -24.12 13.08 -40.28
N ASN A 153 -25.39 13.19 -39.90
CA ASN A 153 -26.00 14.44 -39.44
C ASN A 153 -25.94 14.55 -37.91
N PRO A 154 -25.54 15.69 -37.35
CA PRO A 154 -25.51 15.92 -35.89
C PRO A 154 -26.91 15.71 -35.29
N VAL A 155 -26.93 15.09 -34.08
CA VAL A 155 -28.14 14.85 -33.30
C VAL A 155 -27.91 15.15 -31.84
N THR A 156 -29.00 15.44 -31.12
CA THR A 156 -28.97 15.58 -29.64
C THR A 156 -29.55 14.30 -29.04
N PRO A 157 -28.73 13.35 -28.62
CA PRO A 157 -29.18 12.09 -28.03
C PRO A 157 -29.55 12.25 -26.55
N THR A 158 -30.17 11.22 -25.99
CA THR A 158 -30.15 11.01 -24.55
C THR A 158 -28.82 10.34 -24.19
N TRP A 159 -28.05 10.99 -23.35
CA TRP A 159 -26.74 10.47 -22.89
C TRP A 159 -26.88 9.58 -21.68
N GLN A 160 -26.13 8.47 -21.66
CA GLN A 160 -26.01 7.57 -20.52
C GLN A 160 -24.53 7.25 -20.25
N VAL A 161 -24.20 7.07 -18.97
CA VAL A 161 -22.94 6.47 -18.51
C VAL A 161 -23.26 5.20 -17.76
N ALA A 162 -22.62 4.08 -18.07
CA ALA A 162 -22.90 2.76 -17.49
C ALA A 162 -24.40 2.37 -17.54
N GLY A 163 -25.14 2.83 -18.56
CA GLY A 163 -26.58 2.61 -18.71
C GLY A 163 -27.46 3.57 -17.88
N ILE A 164 -26.90 4.49 -17.11
CA ILE A 164 -27.62 5.47 -16.29
C ILE A 164 -27.69 6.81 -17.04
N THR A 165 -28.87 7.38 -17.18
CA THR A 165 -29.06 8.69 -17.83
C THR A 165 -28.39 9.76 -16.99
N GLY A 166 -27.44 10.52 -17.59
CA GLY A 166 -26.63 11.52 -16.90
C GLY A 166 -25.44 10.95 -16.11
N GLY A 167 -25.39 9.61 -15.91
CA GLY A 167 -24.32 8.95 -15.15
C GLY A 167 -24.50 8.98 -13.63
N ASP A 168 -23.46 8.60 -12.93
CA ASP A 168 -23.34 8.61 -11.45
C ASP A 168 -21.90 8.98 -11.03
N PRO A 169 -21.65 9.26 -9.73
CA PRO A 169 -20.32 9.59 -9.25
C PRO A 169 -19.28 8.49 -9.46
N ILE A 170 -19.67 7.22 -9.47
CA ILE A 170 -18.75 6.07 -9.58
C ILE A 170 -18.21 5.93 -11.00
N HIS A 171 -19.08 6.09 -12.00
CA HIS A 171 -18.73 5.88 -13.41
C HIS A 171 -18.48 7.20 -14.17
N GLY A 172 -18.72 8.35 -13.51
CA GLY A 172 -18.66 9.67 -14.08
C GLY A 172 -20.02 10.20 -14.53
N LEU A 173 -20.06 11.50 -14.79
CA LEU A 173 -21.26 12.24 -15.15
C LEU A 173 -21.18 12.71 -16.60
N ILE A 174 -22.33 12.79 -17.29
CA ILE A 174 -22.43 13.37 -18.62
C ILE A 174 -23.62 14.33 -18.69
N ASP A 175 -23.37 15.54 -19.18
CA ASP A 175 -24.42 16.54 -19.35
C ASP A 175 -25.21 16.36 -20.66
N ILE A 176 -26.22 17.22 -20.86
CA ILE A 176 -27.08 17.16 -22.05
C ILE A 176 -26.31 17.50 -23.34
N ASP A 177 -25.22 18.25 -23.26
CA ASP A 177 -24.36 18.64 -24.38
C ASP A 177 -23.32 17.57 -24.72
N GLY A 178 -23.25 16.48 -23.93
CA GLY A 178 -22.33 15.38 -24.13
C GLY A 178 -20.95 15.56 -23.46
N ASN A 179 -20.80 16.53 -22.54
CA ASN A 179 -19.56 16.66 -21.78
C ASN A 179 -19.53 15.62 -20.67
N TYR A 180 -18.71 14.62 -20.84
CA TYR A 180 -18.43 13.61 -19.83
C TYR A 180 -17.35 14.11 -18.87
N THR A 181 -17.59 13.96 -17.58
CA THR A 181 -16.62 14.21 -16.51
C THR A 181 -16.29 12.90 -15.80
N ALA A 182 -15.02 12.52 -15.80
CA ALA A 182 -14.55 11.31 -15.14
C ALA A 182 -14.61 11.43 -13.60
N PRO A 183 -14.81 10.32 -12.87
CA PRO A 183 -14.67 10.29 -11.41
C PRO A 183 -13.24 10.62 -10.98
N LEU A 184 -12.99 10.86 -9.69
CA LEU A 184 -11.67 11.22 -9.17
C LEU A 184 -10.73 10.02 -9.01
N THR A 185 -11.25 8.80 -9.03
CA THR A 185 -10.46 7.55 -9.15
C THR A 185 -11.11 6.65 -10.20
N PRO A 186 -10.36 5.73 -10.81
CA PRO A 186 -10.91 4.80 -11.80
C PRO A 186 -12.10 4.01 -11.25
N PRO A 187 -13.17 3.81 -12.03
CA PRO A 187 -14.32 2.99 -11.63
C PRO A 187 -13.92 1.51 -11.56
N PRO A 188 -14.73 0.64 -10.91
CA PRO A 188 -14.51 -0.80 -10.90
C PRO A 188 -14.27 -1.36 -12.30
N GLY A 189 -13.14 -2.06 -12.49
CA GLY A 189 -12.67 -2.56 -13.78
C GLY A 189 -11.96 -1.53 -14.66
N GLY A 190 -11.67 -0.31 -14.14
CA GLY A 190 -10.87 0.73 -14.79
C GLY A 190 -11.54 1.41 -15.99
N SER A 191 -12.78 1.05 -16.31
CA SER A 191 -13.46 1.60 -17.49
C SER A 191 -14.98 1.67 -17.32
N THR A 192 -15.58 2.56 -18.09
CA THR A 192 -17.04 2.72 -18.18
C THR A 192 -17.47 2.84 -19.64
N THR A 193 -18.77 2.96 -19.87
CA THR A 193 -19.34 3.16 -21.20
C THR A 193 -20.16 4.44 -21.26
N VAL A 194 -19.98 5.21 -22.33
CA VAL A 194 -20.86 6.33 -22.68
C VAL A 194 -21.72 5.92 -23.86
N THR A 195 -23.03 6.05 -23.73
CA THR A 195 -24.02 5.66 -24.75
C THR A 195 -24.86 6.85 -25.17
N ALA A 196 -24.95 7.07 -26.49
CA ALA A 196 -25.90 8.00 -27.10
C ALA A 196 -27.12 7.24 -27.58
N LEU A 197 -28.32 7.60 -27.12
CA LEU A 197 -29.59 7.04 -27.48
C LEU A 197 -30.39 8.02 -28.35
N THR A 198 -30.82 7.58 -29.54
CA THR A 198 -31.62 8.42 -30.45
C THR A 198 -32.57 7.56 -31.29
N GLY A 199 -33.85 7.87 -31.29
CA GLY A 199 -34.87 7.20 -32.14
C GLY A 199 -34.95 5.68 -31.97
N GLY A 200 -34.63 5.14 -30.77
CA GLY A 200 -34.61 3.69 -30.52
C GLY A 200 -33.31 2.99 -30.92
N ASN A 201 -32.33 3.71 -31.46
CA ASN A 201 -31.00 3.22 -31.82
C ASN A 201 -29.95 3.79 -30.85
N SER A 202 -28.78 3.15 -30.74
CA SER A 202 -27.71 3.59 -29.87
C SER A 202 -26.32 3.39 -30.47
N ALA A 203 -25.37 4.20 -30.03
CA ALA A 203 -23.95 3.94 -30.18
C ALA A 203 -23.26 4.10 -28.82
N THR A 204 -22.27 3.25 -28.55
CA THR A 204 -21.58 3.21 -27.27
C THR A 204 -20.07 3.39 -27.48
N ALA A 205 -19.46 4.18 -26.62
CA ALA A 205 -18.01 4.34 -26.51
C ALA A 205 -17.49 3.72 -25.20
N THR A 206 -16.32 3.14 -25.24
CA THR A 206 -15.57 2.74 -24.06
C THR A 206 -14.75 3.92 -23.55
N VAL A 207 -14.90 4.26 -22.28
CA VAL A 207 -14.07 5.26 -21.59
C VAL A 207 -13.20 4.55 -20.57
N VAL A 208 -11.89 4.56 -20.76
CA VAL A 208 -10.93 4.12 -19.74
C VAL A 208 -10.60 5.33 -18.88
N VAL A 209 -10.79 5.20 -17.58
CA VAL A 209 -10.39 6.23 -16.62
C VAL A 209 -9.05 5.80 -16.01
N THR A 210 -8.07 6.68 -16.06
CA THR A 210 -6.75 6.48 -15.42
C THR A 210 -6.63 7.37 -14.19
N PHE A 211 -5.76 7.01 -13.26
CA PHE A 211 -5.39 7.94 -12.18
C PHE A 211 -4.78 9.23 -12.74
N SER A 212 -4.85 10.29 -11.96
CA SER A 212 -4.26 11.60 -12.23
C SER A 212 -4.03 12.35 -10.91
N ASP A 213 -3.45 13.55 -10.97
CA ASP A 213 -3.29 14.40 -9.77
C ASP A 213 -4.63 14.66 -9.04
N ALA A 214 -5.76 14.63 -9.75
CA ALA A 214 -7.09 14.75 -9.14
C ALA A 214 -7.43 13.57 -8.20
N SER A 215 -6.76 12.45 -8.34
CA SER A 215 -6.99 11.27 -7.50
C SER A 215 -6.39 11.41 -6.09
N LEU A 216 -5.40 12.29 -5.91
CA LEU A 216 -4.86 12.65 -4.60
C LEU A 216 -5.27 14.09 -4.31
N ASN A 217 -6.42 14.27 -3.66
CA ASN A 217 -6.99 15.58 -3.40
C ASN A 217 -7.75 15.60 -2.08
N GLY A 218 -7.48 16.58 -1.24
CA GLY A 218 -8.10 16.74 0.07
C GLY A 218 -7.11 16.70 1.24
N GLN A 219 -7.63 16.51 2.44
CA GLN A 219 -6.83 16.44 3.66
C GLN A 219 -6.54 14.99 4.01
N TYR A 220 -5.28 14.69 4.36
CA TYR A 220 -4.81 13.35 4.71
C TYR A 220 -4.06 13.38 6.04
N ALA A 221 -4.27 12.37 6.89
CA ALA A 221 -3.37 12.02 7.98
C ALA A 221 -2.44 10.89 7.51
N PHE A 222 -1.17 10.98 7.84
CA PHE A 222 -0.19 9.97 7.45
C PHE A 222 0.68 9.55 8.64
N SER A 223 1.20 8.35 8.55
CA SER A 223 2.29 7.87 9.40
C SER A 223 3.19 6.94 8.62
N TYR A 224 4.48 6.95 8.93
CA TYR A 224 5.43 5.95 8.45
C TYR A 224 6.49 5.69 9.51
N SER A 225 7.01 4.48 9.49
CA SER A 225 8.13 4.05 10.31
C SER A 225 9.26 3.54 9.45
N GLY A 226 10.51 3.74 9.88
CA GLY A 226 11.66 3.34 9.11
C GLY A 226 12.96 3.61 9.82
N GLN A 227 14.02 3.87 9.05
CA GLN A 227 15.36 4.09 9.55
C GLN A 227 16.05 5.23 8.80
N ASP A 228 16.83 6.00 9.53
CA ASP A 228 17.86 6.88 8.99
C ASP A 228 19.27 6.35 9.29
N SER A 229 20.31 7.08 8.93
CA SER A 229 21.69 6.68 9.14
C SER A 229 22.09 6.51 10.62
N LYS A 230 21.20 6.86 11.59
CA LYS A 230 21.44 6.83 13.04
C LYS A 230 20.58 5.78 13.75
N GLY A 231 19.54 5.30 13.10
CA GLY A 231 18.64 4.31 13.66
C GLY A 231 17.18 4.57 13.35
N PRO A 232 16.25 4.10 14.20
CA PRO A 232 14.82 4.24 13.97
C PRO A 232 14.35 5.66 13.73
N LEU A 233 13.37 5.76 12.84
CA LEU A 233 12.66 6.96 12.44
C LEU A 233 11.15 6.67 12.48
N LEU A 234 10.40 7.53 13.18
CA LEU A 234 8.95 7.47 13.29
C LEU A 234 8.39 8.85 12.96
N VAL A 235 7.41 8.90 12.08
CA VAL A 235 6.80 10.15 11.64
C VAL A 235 5.29 9.97 11.59
N ALA A 236 4.55 10.97 12.05
CA ALA A 236 3.14 11.11 11.77
C ALA A 236 2.82 12.57 11.45
N GLY A 237 1.79 12.80 10.64
CA GLY A 237 1.49 14.14 10.20
C GLY A 237 0.14 14.27 9.51
N SER A 238 -0.11 15.45 9.01
CA SER A 238 -1.27 15.73 8.17
C SER A 238 -0.89 16.68 7.06
N PHE A 239 -1.40 16.42 5.85
CA PHE A 239 -1.22 17.30 4.71
C PHE A 239 -2.51 17.51 3.92
N ALA A 240 -2.61 18.68 3.32
CA ALA A 240 -3.58 18.97 2.27
C ALA A 240 -2.91 18.77 0.90
N ALA A 241 -3.52 17.95 0.04
CA ALA A 241 -3.18 17.84 -1.37
C ALA A 241 -4.15 18.69 -2.18
N ASP A 242 -3.63 19.61 -3.00
CA ASP A 242 -4.39 20.44 -3.93
C ASP A 242 -4.07 20.03 -5.36
N SER A 243 -5.02 19.35 -6.00
CA SER A 243 -4.86 18.85 -7.36
C SER A 243 -4.80 19.97 -8.42
N SER A 244 -5.27 21.18 -8.13
CA SER A 244 -5.23 22.30 -9.08
C SER A 244 -3.81 22.80 -9.34
N GLY A 245 -2.91 22.66 -8.36
CA GLY A 245 -1.50 23.02 -8.45
C GLY A 245 -0.55 21.85 -8.27
N ALA A 246 -1.08 20.63 -8.04
CA ALA A 246 -0.32 19.45 -7.64
C ALA A 246 0.62 19.74 -6.46
N THR A 247 0.08 20.41 -5.41
CA THR A 247 0.85 20.87 -4.26
C THR A 247 0.43 20.16 -2.97
N ILE A 248 1.39 20.02 -2.06
CA ILE A 248 1.20 19.51 -0.70
C ILE A 248 1.56 20.63 0.28
N SER A 249 0.75 20.78 1.32
CA SER A 249 1.06 21.64 2.46
C SER A 249 0.54 20.99 3.74
N GLY A 250 1.35 20.97 4.80
CA GLY A 250 0.97 20.30 6.03
C GLY A 250 1.94 20.50 7.17
N ILE A 251 1.84 19.61 8.14
CA ILE A 251 2.77 19.51 9.27
C ILE A 251 3.06 18.04 9.56
N GLU A 252 4.20 17.78 10.17
CA GLU A 252 4.55 16.48 10.72
C GLU A 252 5.18 16.61 12.10
N ASP A 253 5.04 15.56 12.89
CA ASP A 253 5.82 15.30 14.09
C ASP A 253 6.86 14.25 13.75
N TYR A 254 8.12 14.63 13.84
CA TYR A 254 9.27 13.85 13.43
C TYR A 254 10.05 13.37 14.66
N ASN A 255 10.16 12.06 14.85
CA ASN A 255 10.89 11.41 15.94
C ASN A 255 11.95 10.48 15.37
N SER A 256 13.23 10.85 15.50
CA SER A 256 14.37 10.11 14.98
C SER A 256 15.44 9.93 16.06
N THR A 257 16.16 8.82 15.98
CA THR A 257 17.34 8.59 16.80
C THR A 257 18.44 9.65 16.56
N ALA A 258 18.43 10.31 15.40
CA ALA A 258 19.43 11.32 15.03
C ALA A 258 19.32 12.61 15.82
N GLN A 259 18.13 13.00 16.26
CA GLN A 259 17.84 14.29 16.89
C GLN A 259 16.70 14.20 17.91
N ALA A 260 16.53 15.26 18.70
CA ALA A 260 15.34 15.38 19.55
C ALA A 260 14.07 15.43 18.67
N PRO A 261 12.92 14.94 19.16
CA PRO A 261 11.67 15.07 18.44
C PRO A 261 11.38 16.50 18.00
N VAL A 262 10.92 16.66 16.78
CA VAL A 262 10.56 17.97 16.21
C VAL A 262 9.05 17.98 16.02
N PRO A 263 8.32 18.59 16.94
CA PRO A 263 6.85 18.62 16.88
C PRO A 263 6.35 19.66 15.87
N ALA A 264 5.31 19.30 15.14
CA ALA A 264 4.56 20.19 14.23
C ALA A 264 5.43 20.93 13.22
N SER A 265 6.44 20.26 12.64
CA SER A 265 7.28 20.81 11.59
C SER A 265 6.46 21.08 10.32
N PRO A 266 6.53 22.27 9.73
CA PRO A 266 5.83 22.55 8.47
C PRO A 266 6.41 21.75 7.30
N VAL A 267 5.53 21.15 6.50
CA VAL A 267 5.86 20.41 5.28
C VAL A 267 5.18 21.09 4.09
N THR A 268 5.93 21.32 3.02
CA THR A 268 5.38 21.83 1.75
C THR A 268 6.05 21.13 0.58
N GLY A 269 5.32 20.98 -0.53
CA GLY A 269 5.92 20.33 -1.70
C GLY A 269 4.99 20.23 -2.89
N THR A 270 5.37 19.36 -3.81
CA THR A 270 4.61 19.05 -5.03
C THR A 270 4.52 17.54 -5.20
N TYR A 271 3.51 17.08 -5.93
CA TYR A 271 3.35 15.68 -6.26
C TYR A 271 2.96 15.48 -7.73
N SER A 272 3.06 14.27 -8.20
CA SER A 272 2.58 13.86 -9.52
C SER A 272 2.07 12.43 -9.46
N VAL A 273 0.86 12.20 -9.96
CA VAL A 273 0.20 10.89 -10.00
C VAL A 273 0.25 10.33 -11.41
N ASN A 274 0.75 9.11 -11.54
CA ASN A 274 0.84 8.38 -12.79
C ASN A 274 -0.50 7.70 -13.15
N PRO A 275 -0.72 7.37 -14.43
CA PRO A 275 -1.95 6.71 -14.89
C PRO A 275 -2.25 5.36 -14.22
N ASP A 276 -1.26 4.68 -13.68
CA ASP A 276 -1.36 3.40 -12.98
C ASP A 276 -1.63 3.52 -11.47
N GLY A 277 -1.73 4.76 -10.95
CA GLY A 277 -1.99 5.04 -9.54
C GLY A 277 -0.74 5.09 -8.66
N THR A 278 0.45 4.88 -9.22
CA THR A 278 1.69 5.24 -8.51
C THR A 278 1.88 6.75 -8.51
N ALA A 279 2.53 7.30 -7.49
CA ALA A 279 2.79 8.75 -7.44
C ALA A 279 4.11 9.02 -6.74
N THR A 280 4.68 10.20 -7.00
CA THR A 280 5.86 10.70 -6.31
C THR A 280 5.57 12.08 -5.75
N ALA A 281 5.90 12.30 -4.48
CA ALA A 281 5.86 13.60 -3.84
C ALA A 281 7.28 14.03 -3.44
N THR A 282 7.60 15.29 -3.72
CA THR A 282 8.87 15.91 -3.29
C THR A 282 8.52 17.01 -2.29
N LEU A 283 9.01 16.85 -1.08
CA LEU A 283 8.66 17.68 0.05
C LEU A 283 9.87 18.48 0.53
N THR A 284 9.60 19.64 1.10
CA THR A 284 10.54 20.42 1.89
C THR A 284 10.09 20.38 3.33
N ASP A 285 10.96 19.84 4.19
CA ASP A 285 10.74 19.75 5.62
C ASP A 285 12.02 20.11 6.39
N ALA A 286 11.89 20.95 7.39
CA ALA A 286 13.01 21.36 8.23
C ALA A 286 13.46 20.26 9.19
N ALA A 287 12.55 19.38 9.63
CA ALA A 287 12.83 18.28 10.53
C ALA A 287 13.64 17.18 9.84
N ALA A 288 13.28 16.85 8.61
CA ALA A 288 14.00 15.86 7.80
C ALA A 288 15.35 16.36 7.23
N GLY A 289 15.74 17.59 7.56
CA GLY A 289 17.02 18.17 7.10
C GLY A 289 16.96 18.86 5.75
N GLY A 290 15.76 19.15 5.22
CA GLY A 290 15.53 20.05 4.10
C GLY A 290 14.69 19.52 2.96
N SER A 291 14.83 18.30 2.50
CA SER A 291 14.01 17.71 1.42
C SER A 291 13.90 16.22 1.61
N GLU A 292 12.69 15.72 1.37
CA GLU A 292 12.41 14.29 1.30
C GLU A 292 11.58 13.96 0.07
N THR A 293 11.62 12.71 -0.35
CA THR A 293 10.81 12.20 -1.45
C THR A 293 9.99 11.01 -0.96
N TRP A 294 8.71 11.02 -1.27
CA TRP A 294 7.82 9.87 -1.05
C TRP A 294 7.42 9.27 -2.39
N ASP A 295 7.43 7.96 -2.46
CA ASP A 295 6.68 7.22 -3.45
C ASP A 295 5.37 6.76 -2.83
N LEU A 296 4.30 6.84 -3.61
CA LEU A 296 2.94 6.54 -3.19
C LEU A 296 2.31 5.53 -4.14
N ALA A 297 1.39 4.72 -3.62
CA ALA A 297 0.52 3.88 -4.43
C ALA A 297 -0.92 4.08 -3.96
N LEU A 298 -1.75 4.68 -4.82
CA LEU A 298 -3.11 5.10 -4.48
C LEU A 298 -4.07 3.91 -4.49
N VAL A 299 -4.95 3.84 -3.51
CA VAL A 299 -6.09 2.92 -3.45
C VAL A 299 -7.31 3.61 -4.08
N ALA A 300 -8.04 2.93 -4.95
CA ALA A 300 -9.21 3.53 -5.57
C ALA A 300 -10.37 3.65 -4.59
N ASN A 301 -11.16 4.71 -4.77
CA ASN A 301 -12.37 4.93 -4.00
C ASN A 301 -13.57 4.28 -4.74
N PRO A 302 -14.25 3.28 -4.15
CA PRO A 302 -15.38 2.63 -4.79
C PRO A 302 -16.58 3.57 -5.03
N GLU A 303 -16.58 4.77 -4.44
CA GLU A 303 -17.61 5.80 -4.63
C GLU A 303 -17.20 6.87 -5.67
N GLY A 304 -16.06 6.69 -6.34
CA GLY A 304 -15.56 7.60 -7.37
C GLY A 304 -15.00 8.93 -6.84
N GLN A 305 -14.78 9.04 -5.53
CA GLN A 305 -14.13 10.18 -4.90
C GLN A 305 -12.60 10.08 -5.00
N ALA A 306 -11.87 11.04 -4.42
CA ALA A 306 -10.42 10.95 -4.27
C ALA A 306 -10.01 9.68 -3.50
N ALA A 307 -8.77 9.26 -3.66
CA ALA A 307 -8.25 8.05 -3.03
C ALA A 307 -8.45 8.12 -1.49
N PRO A 308 -9.10 7.13 -0.89
CA PRO A 308 -9.32 7.12 0.56
C PRO A 308 -8.03 6.82 1.31
N ARG A 309 -7.07 6.17 0.63
CA ARG A 309 -5.76 5.79 1.16
C ARG A 309 -4.71 5.84 0.08
N ALA A 310 -3.49 6.20 0.46
CA ALA A 310 -2.27 5.96 -0.29
C ALA A 310 -1.30 5.16 0.57
N LEU A 311 -0.76 4.05 0.05
CA LEU A 311 0.43 3.42 0.62
C LEU A 311 1.60 4.37 0.38
N LEU A 312 2.54 4.45 1.32
CA LEU A 312 3.61 5.43 1.33
C LEU A 312 4.94 4.75 1.62
N THR A 313 5.94 5.08 0.82
CA THR A 313 7.34 4.73 1.13
C THR A 313 8.19 5.99 1.02
N ARG A 314 9.01 6.25 2.03
CA ARG A 314 10.05 7.26 1.92
C ARG A 314 11.12 6.74 0.96
N PHE A 315 11.32 7.47 -0.13
CA PHE A 315 12.13 7.04 -1.27
C PHE A 315 13.23 8.06 -1.57
N ASP A 316 14.13 8.20 -0.60
CA ASP A 316 15.30 9.05 -0.74
C ASP A 316 16.56 8.39 -0.13
N LYS A 317 17.73 9.00 -0.36
CA LYS A 317 19.01 8.43 0.08
C LYS A 317 19.33 8.69 1.55
N THR A 318 18.49 9.39 2.27
CA THR A 318 18.77 9.85 3.64
C THR A 318 18.07 8.99 4.68
N ALA A 319 16.95 8.39 4.32
CA ALA A 319 16.19 7.48 5.16
C ALA A 319 15.35 6.54 4.28
N THR A 320 14.94 5.43 4.87
CA THR A 320 13.91 4.51 4.38
C THR A 320 12.70 4.60 5.29
N GLY A 321 11.57 4.08 4.90
CA GLY A 321 10.39 3.94 5.75
C GLY A 321 9.14 3.71 4.95
N SER A 322 8.22 2.93 5.53
CA SER A 322 6.94 2.61 4.93
C SER A 322 5.79 2.94 5.86
N GLY A 323 4.63 3.23 5.27
CA GLY A 323 3.41 3.55 5.98
C GLY A 323 2.26 3.88 5.05
N GLU A 324 1.34 4.69 5.54
CA GLU A 324 0.15 5.03 4.78
C GLU A 324 -0.35 6.44 5.09
N ALA A 325 -1.10 7.00 4.15
CA ALA A 325 -1.84 8.25 4.29
C ALA A 325 -3.33 7.97 4.06
N ASP A 326 -4.17 8.32 5.02
CA ASP A 326 -5.62 8.14 4.98
C ASP A 326 -6.32 9.50 4.87
N VAL A 327 -7.39 9.57 4.05
CA VAL A 327 -8.19 10.79 3.92
C VAL A 327 -8.83 11.15 5.24
N GLN A 328 -8.76 12.43 5.63
CA GLN A 328 -9.30 12.92 6.88
C GLN A 328 -10.74 13.43 6.75
N SER A 329 -11.58 13.08 7.70
CA SER A 329 -12.90 13.69 7.90
C SER A 329 -12.76 15.02 8.62
N THR A 330 -12.59 16.11 7.87
CA THR A 330 -12.35 17.44 8.45
C THR A 330 -13.52 17.97 9.30
N THR A 331 -14.70 17.41 9.16
CA THR A 331 -15.88 17.75 9.97
C THR A 331 -15.82 17.17 11.39
N GLU A 332 -14.90 16.22 11.61
CA GLU A 332 -14.72 15.54 12.89
C GLU A 332 -13.51 16.05 13.70
N PHE A 333 -12.91 17.16 13.28
CA PHE A 333 -11.79 17.80 13.99
C PHE A 333 -12.26 18.48 15.29
N ALA A 334 -12.68 17.67 16.24
CA ALA A 334 -13.09 18.11 17.56
C ALA A 334 -12.79 17.04 18.61
N LEU A 335 -12.34 17.42 19.79
CA LEU A 335 -12.14 16.44 20.89
C LEU A 335 -13.42 15.69 21.23
N GLY A 336 -14.58 16.34 21.13
CA GLY A 336 -15.88 15.70 21.35
C GLY A 336 -16.25 14.61 20.36
N ALA A 337 -15.52 14.45 19.25
CA ALA A 337 -15.65 13.29 18.35
C ALA A 337 -15.05 12.02 18.98
N PHE A 338 -14.12 12.16 19.95
CA PHE A 338 -13.52 11.05 20.68
C PHE A 338 -14.38 10.71 21.90
N ASN A 339 -15.21 9.72 21.76
CA ASN A 339 -16.08 9.28 22.84
C ASN A 339 -16.28 7.76 22.79
N GLY A 340 -15.97 7.08 23.90
CA GLY A 340 -16.06 5.63 24.03
C GLY A 340 -14.71 4.92 23.94
N ASN A 341 -14.74 3.64 23.70
CA ASN A 341 -13.56 2.79 23.74
C ASN A 341 -12.73 2.90 22.45
N TYR A 342 -11.40 2.91 22.62
CA TYR A 342 -10.42 2.80 21.53
C TYR A 342 -9.40 1.71 21.85
N ALA A 343 -9.22 0.78 20.94
CA ALA A 343 -8.10 -0.16 20.94
C ALA A 343 -6.90 0.49 20.25
N PHE A 344 -5.70 0.26 20.78
CA PHE A 344 -4.48 0.80 20.21
C PHE A 344 -3.34 -0.22 20.20
N SER A 345 -2.41 -0.02 19.27
CA SER A 345 -1.14 -0.74 19.20
C SER A 345 -0.02 0.25 18.86
N LEU A 346 1.01 0.28 19.70
CA LEU A 346 2.18 1.15 19.59
C LEU A 346 3.42 0.29 19.52
N SER A 347 4.30 0.59 18.59
CA SER A 347 5.56 -0.13 18.41
C SER A 347 6.73 0.82 18.22
N GLY A 348 7.92 0.36 18.64
CA GLY A 348 9.15 1.11 18.50
C GLY A 348 10.23 0.67 19.48
N ASN A 349 10.93 1.63 20.11
CA ASN A 349 12.03 1.33 21.01
C ASN A 349 11.90 2.08 22.34
N ASP A 350 12.44 1.47 23.41
CA ASP A 350 12.61 2.12 24.71
C ASP A 350 13.73 3.17 24.70
N GLY A 351 13.91 3.89 25.82
CA GLY A 351 14.96 4.91 25.94
C GLY A 351 16.40 4.37 25.86
N SER A 352 16.58 3.05 25.87
CA SER A 352 17.88 2.38 25.66
C SER A 352 18.06 1.83 24.25
N GLY A 353 17.07 2.03 23.37
CA GLY A 353 17.08 1.59 21.99
C GLY A 353 16.73 0.13 21.79
N LYS A 354 16.08 -0.51 22.77
CA LYS A 354 15.57 -1.88 22.65
C LYS A 354 14.11 -1.86 22.23
N PRO A 355 13.62 -2.92 21.58
CA PRO A 355 12.23 -3.02 21.16
C PRO A 355 11.26 -2.86 22.32
N LEU A 356 10.25 -2.02 22.11
CA LEU A 356 9.14 -1.76 23.03
C LEU A 356 7.82 -1.81 22.25
N GLN A 357 6.85 -2.52 22.80
CA GLN A 357 5.51 -2.59 22.26
C GLN A 357 4.48 -2.41 23.34
N ILE A 358 3.46 -1.64 23.07
CA ILE A 358 2.33 -1.39 23.97
C ILE A 358 1.04 -1.56 23.17
N ALA A 359 0.15 -2.42 23.62
CA ALA A 359 -1.20 -2.46 23.08
C ALA A 359 -2.20 -2.46 24.22
N GLY A 360 -3.36 -1.87 23.96
CA GLY A 360 -4.34 -1.71 25.02
C GLY A 360 -5.69 -1.22 24.53
N MET A 361 -6.54 -0.94 25.51
CA MET A 361 -7.82 -0.30 25.31
C MET A 361 -7.93 0.91 26.25
N LEU A 362 -8.33 2.05 25.70
CA LEU A 362 -8.63 3.25 26.46
C LEU A 362 -10.10 3.66 26.25
N ASP A 363 -10.68 4.33 27.23
CA ASP A 363 -12.00 4.95 27.14
C ASP A 363 -11.83 6.48 27.08
N ALA A 364 -12.30 7.08 26.00
CA ALA A 364 -12.28 8.52 25.77
C ALA A 364 -13.67 9.10 26.09
N ASP A 365 -13.73 10.19 26.87
CA ASP A 365 -15.00 10.85 27.22
C ASP A 365 -15.32 12.09 26.36
N GLY A 366 -14.47 12.39 25.37
CA GLY A 366 -14.63 13.54 24.47
C GLY A 366 -14.57 14.90 25.15
N SER A 367 -14.29 14.96 26.45
CA SER A 367 -14.15 16.19 27.20
C SER A 367 -12.70 16.70 27.17
N ASN A 368 -12.55 18.00 27.38
CA ASN A 368 -11.24 18.61 27.48
C ASN A 368 -10.56 18.22 28.79
N GLY A 369 -9.56 17.35 28.70
CA GLY A 369 -8.67 17.13 29.80
C GLY A 369 -8.43 15.69 30.20
N THR A 370 -8.98 15.26 31.29
CA THR A 370 -8.60 14.01 31.93
C THR A 370 -9.63 12.93 31.69
N ILE A 371 -9.19 11.80 31.12
CA ILE A 371 -10.00 10.58 31.11
C ILE A 371 -9.92 9.95 32.51
N PRO A 372 -11.02 9.48 33.08
CA PRO A 372 -11.00 8.89 34.41
C PRO A 372 -9.98 7.76 34.53
N VAL A 373 -9.17 7.82 35.57
CA VAL A 373 -8.26 6.78 36.03
C VAL A 373 -9.00 5.46 36.16
N ASN A 374 -8.63 4.44 35.48
CA ASN A 374 -9.06 3.03 35.53
C ASN A 374 -9.54 2.43 34.19
N LEU A 375 -9.44 3.15 33.09
CA LEU A 375 -10.04 2.70 31.84
C LEU A 375 -9.04 2.42 30.71
N ALA A 376 -7.74 2.62 30.92
CA ALA A 376 -6.73 2.06 30.04
C ALA A 376 -6.12 0.81 30.70
N LYS A 377 -6.25 -0.34 30.08
CA LYS A 377 -5.44 -1.52 30.39
C LYS A 377 -4.63 -1.89 29.17
N ASP A 378 -3.35 -2.04 29.44
CA ASP A 378 -2.35 -2.24 28.41
C ASP A 378 -1.54 -3.49 28.69
N ASP A 379 -1.15 -4.18 27.65
CA ASP A 379 -0.05 -5.14 27.67
C ASP A 379 1.19 -4.46 27.12
N ILE A 380 2.27 -4.56 27.86
CA ILE A 380 3.57 -3.98 27.50
C ILE A 380 4.57 -5.10 27.36
N ASN A 381 5.25 -5.17 26.22
CA ASN A 381 6.41 -6.03 26.04
C ASN A 381 7.66 -5.14 25.84
N ASP A 382 8.45 -5.00 26.90
CA ASP A 382 9.69 -4.23 26.92
C ASP A 382 10.87 -5.19 26.92
N ALA A 383 11.52 -5.32 25.77
CA ALA A 383 12.67 -6.21 25.57
C ALA A 383 12.46 -7.64 26.13
N GLY A 384 11.27 -8.21 25.93
CA GLY A 384 10.88 -9.54 26.43
C GLY A 384 10.40 -9.55 27.89
N THR A 385 10.25 -8.39 28.53
CA THR A 385 9.63 -8.27 29.84
C THR A 385 8.17 -7.88 29.67
N ASN A 386 7.27 -8.80 29.95
CA ASN A 386 5.83 -8.57 29.80
C ASN A 386 5.21 -8.02 31.08
N THR A 387 4.33 -7.05 30.91
CA THR A 387 3.63 -6.41 32.02
C THR A 387 2.21 -6.05 31.59
N GLU A 388 1.22 -6.40 32.41
CA GLU A 388 -0.09 -5.77 32.36
C GLU A 388 -0.02 -4.48 33.18
N ALA A 389 -0.36 -3.35 32.57
CA ALA A 389 -0.32 -2.03 33.18
C ALA A 389 -1.67 -1.32 33.10
N ALA A 390 -1.84 -0.27 33.86
CA ALA A 390 -2.91 0.69 33.71
C ALA A 390 -2.31 2.09 33.62
N ALA A 391 -2.78 2.87 32.65
CA ALA A 391 -2.34 4.26 32.46
C ALA A 391 -3.50 5.23 32.70
N ASP A 392 -3.18 6.40 33.26
CA ASP A 392 -4.02 7.57 33.20
C ASP A 392 -3.88 8.20 31.81
N VAL A 393 -4.97 8.50 31.17
CA VAL A 393 -4.96 9.06 29.81
C VAL A 393 -5.41 10.53 29.86
N THR A 394 -4.72 11.38 29.13
CA THR A 394 -5.08 12.78 28.98
C THR A 394 -5.06 13.18 27.52
N LEU A 395 -6.14 13.77 27.04
CA LEU A 395 -6.31 14.27 25.67
C LEU A 395 -6.39 15.78 25.66
N HIS A 396 -5.68 16.41 24.74
CA HIS A 396 -5.70 17.85 24.56
C HIS A 396 -5.80 18.22 23.08
N GLY A 397 -6.53 19.31 22.79
CA GLY A 397 -6.55 19.93 21.47
C GLY A 397 -5.30 20.81 21.22
N LEU A 398 -5.52 22.07 20.80
CA LEU A 398 -4.45 23.04 20.51
C LEU A 398 -3.60 23.40 21.74
N SER A 399 -4.15 23.27 22.92
CA SER A 399 -3.44 23.49 24.18
C SER A 399 -4.12 22.71 25.32
N SER A 400 -3.42 22.50 26.41
CA SER A 400 -3.94 21.85 27.62
C SER A 400 -5.19 22.51 28.25
N ALA A 401 -5.61 23.67 27.73
CA ALA A 401 -6.79 24.40 28.19
C ALA A 401 -7.88 24.54 27.11
N SER A 402 -7.72 23.94 25.93
CA SER A 402 -8.64 24.14 24.81
C SER A 402 -9.15 22.82 24.25
N ALA A 403 -10.47 22.71 24.09
CA ALA A 403 -11.13 21.64 23.36
C ALA A 403 -11.08 21.82 21.84
N SER A 404 -10.65 23.00 21.33
CA SER A 404 -10.53 23.23 19.90
C SER A 404 -9.31 22.53 19.32
N MET A 405 -9.53 21.83 18.20
CA MET A 405 -8.50 21.14 17.44
C MET A 405 -7.81 22.08 16.46
N ALA A 406 -6.60 21.72 16.05
CA ALA A 406 -5.96 22.34 14.90
C ALA A 406 -6.74 22.04 13.61
N SER A 407 -6.65 22.94 12.63
CA SER A 407 -7.33 22.79 11.33
C SER A 407 -6.86 21.57 10.51
N ASN A 408 -5.81 20.90 10.95
CA ASN A 408 -5.25 19.68 10.39
C ASN A 408 -5.54 18.44 11.25
N GLY A 409 -6.42 18.56 12.26
CA GLY A 409 -6.79 17.45 13.12
C GLY A 409 -5.73 17.01 14.14
N ARG A 410 -4.67 17.80 14.36
CA ARG A 410 -3.61 17.48 15.34
C ARG A 410 -4.04 17.81 16.76
N GLY A 411 -3.77 16.90 17.69
CA GLY A 411 -3.86 17.09 19.13
C GLY A 411 -2.73 16.37 19.86
N THR A 412 -2.83 16.26 21.18
CA THR A 412 -1.87 15.53 22.01
C THR A 412 -2.56 14.54 22.94
N LEU A 413 -1.95 13.38 23.10
CA LEU A 413 -2.37 12.29 23.99
C LEU A 413 -1.23 12.01 24.97
N GLN A 414 -1.53 11.84 26.26
CA GLN A 414 -0.57 11.35 27.24
C GLN A 414 -1.05 10.04 27.85
N LEU A 415 -0.13 9.08 27.94
CA LEU A 415 -0.26 7.87 28.74
C LEU A 415 0.63 8.02 29.98
N ILE A 416 0.03 8.03 31.16
CA ILE A 416 0.70 8.28 32.42
C ILE A 416 0.63 7.02 33.27
N TYR A 417 1.72 6.31 33.38
CA TYR A 417 1.84 5.10 34.20
C TYR A 417 2.19 5.48 35.63
N GLY A 418 1.24 5.26 36.55
CA GLY A 418 1.38 5.58 37.96
C GLY A 418 2.35 4.66 38.71
N THR A 419 2.61 4.96 39.99
CA THR A 419 3.42 4.15 40.92
C THR A 419 2.69 2.88 41.37
N SER A 420 2.24 2.05 40.45
CA SER A 420 1.65 0.75 40.82
C SER A 420 2.68 -0.16 41.47
N THR A 421 2.26 -0.95 42.43
CA THR A 421 3.10 -1.91 43.17
C THR A 421 3.57 -3.10 42.32
N VAL A 422 3.22 -3.14 41.04
CA VAL A 422 3.72 -4.13 40.09
C VAL A 422 5.02 -3.59 39.50
N VAL A 423 6.10 -4.31 39.69
CA VAL A 423 7.44 -3.97 39.22
C VAL A 423 7.43 -3.96 37.68
N THR A 424 7.54 -2.79 37.08
CA THR A 424 7.64 -2.66 35.65
C THR A 424 8.73 -1.66 35.27
N THR A 425 9.33 -1.85 34.13
CA THR A 425 10.29 -0.92 33.52
C THR A 425 9.66 0.45 33.19
N VAL A 426 8.34 0.52 33.11
CA VAL A 426 7.55 1.73 32.82
C VAL A 426 6.95 2.44 34.05
N ASN A 427 7.31 2.03 35.28
CA ASN A 427 6.83 2.71 36.50
C ASN A 427 7.21 4.21 36.48
N ASN A 428 6.20 5.07 36.66
CA ASN A 428 6.29 6.52 36.57
C ASN A 428 6.69 7.06 35.17
N ALA A 429 6.54 6.29 34.11
CA ALA A 429 6.73 6.80 32.77
C ALA A 429 5.51 7.62 32.32
N THR A 430 5.77 8.74 31.67
CA THR A 430 4.78 9.48 30.91
C THR A 430 5.21 9.47 29.47
N TYR A 431 4.33 9.02 28.59
CA TYR A 431 4.53 9.08 27.14
C TYR A 431 3.59 10.12 26.58
N THR A 432 4.13 11.08 25.85
CA THR A 432 3.36 12.12 25.17
C THR A 432 3.39 11.90 23.67
N PHE A 433 2.22 11.80 23.08
CA PHE A 433 2.05 11.57 21.65
C PHE A 433 1.41 12.81 21.00
N ALA A 434 1.84 13.13 19.79
CA ALA A 434 0.99 13.84 18.86
C ALA A 434 0.03 12.83 18.24
N PHE A 435 -1.23 13.21 18.08
CA PHE A 435 -2.17 12.43 17.29
C PHE A 435 -2.73 13.25 16.12
N TYR A 436 -3.15 12.54 15.07
CA TYR A 436 -3.79 13.09 13.89
C TYR A 436 -5.08 12.33 13.62
N ILE A 437 -6.19 13.06 13.60
CA ILE A 437 -7.51 12.48 13.35
C ILE A 437 -7.61 12.09 11.88
N VAL A 438 -7.88 10.82 11.60
CA VAL A 438 -8.41 10.36 10.30
C VAL A 438 -9.91 10.63 10.30
N ASP A 439 -10.63 10.02 11.22
CA ASP A 439 -12.04 10.23 11.52
C ASP A 439 -12.32 9.92 13.01
N SER A 440 -13.57 9.95 13.46
CA SER A 440 -13.94 9.65 14.85
C SER A 440 -13.66 8.20 15.28
N THR A 441 -13.29 7.33 14.35
CA THR A 441 -12.98 5.92 14.62
C THR A 441 -11.51 5.57 14.49
N HIS A 442 -10.66 6.47 13.96
CA HIS A 442 -9.27 6.20 13.67
C HIS A 442 -8.38 7.42 13.87
N LEU A 443 -7.28 7.25 14.62
CA LEU A 443 -6.22 8.23 14.81
C LEU A 443 -4.85 7.60 14.55
N LYS A 444 -3.94 8.37 13.97
CA LYS A 444 -2.51 8.05 13.89
C LYS A 444 -1.75 8.79 14.98
N VAL A 445 -0.77 8.12 15.62
CA VAL A 445 -0.03 8.70 16.74
C VAL A 445 1.48 8.48 16.60
N VAL A 446 2.25 9.45 17.09
CA VAL A 446 3.71 9.38 17.22
C VAL A 446 4.14 10.05 18.52
N GLU A 447 5.08 9.43 19.22
CA GLU A 447 5.64 10.00 20.47
C GLU A 447 6.48 11.25 20.18
N ILE A 448 6.31 12.26 21.02
CA ILE A 448 6.98 13.57 20.92
C ILE A 448 7.76 13.95 22.17
N ASP A 449 7.97 13.04 23.09
CA ASP A 449 8.79 13.29 24.28
C ASP A 449 10.29 13.32 23.94
N PRO A 450 11.09 14.02 24.76
CA PRO A 450 12.54 13.94 24.60
C PRO A 450 13.05 12.50 24.71
N LYS A 451 13.93 12.13 23.81
CA LYS A 451 14.54 10.82 23.51
C LYS A 451 14.91 9.89 24.70
N ALA A 452 14.87 10.36 25.94
CA ALA A 452 15.19 9.54 27.11
C ALA A 452 14.07 8.56 27.50
N THR A 453 12.88 8.70 26.92
CA THR A 453 11.69 7.97 27.38
C THR A 453 11.41 6.76 26.48
N ALA A 454 11.15 6.97 25.20
CA ALA A 454 10.95 5.94 24.17
C ALA A 454 10.90 6.58 22.78
N GLN A 455 10.70 5.75 21.75
CA GLN A 455 10.28 6.15 20.40
C GLN A 455 9.17 5.21 20.02
N LEU A 456 7.92 5.66 19.96
CA LEU A 456 6.73 4.86 19.70
C LEU A 456 5.84 5.53 18.66
N ALA A 457 5.26 4.73 17.78
CA ALA A 457 4.20 5.15 16.88
C ALA A 457 3.16 4.03 16.71
N GLY A 458 2.00 4.37 16.20
CA GLY A 458 0.94 3.42 15.92
C GLY A 458 -0.40 4.08 15.65
N ASP A 459 -1.46 3.31 15.84
CA ASP A 459 -2.82 3.73 15.54
C ASP A 459 -3.76 3.44 16.72
N LEU A 460 -4.82 4.24 16.81
CA LEU A 460 -5.95 4.04 17.71
C LEU A 460 -7.20 3.85 16.86
N TYR A 461 -7.95 2.78 17.12
CA TYR A 461 -9.22 2.49 16.45
C TYR A 461 -10.35 2.41 17.46
N SER A 462 -11.53 2.95 17.11
CA SER A 462 -12.71 2.80 17.96
C SER A 462 -12.96 1.31 18.25
N ALA A 463 -13.32 1.01 19.48
CA ALA A 463 -13.56 -0.34 19.95
C ALA A 463 -15.04 -0.51 20.37
N PRO A 464 -15.57 -1.75 20.40
CA PRO A 464 -16.94 -2.00 20.82
C PRO A 464 -17.19 -1.46 22.24
N ASN A 465 -18.25 -0.70 22.40
CA ASN A 465 -18.74 -0.29 23.73
C ASN A 465 -19.81 -1.29 24.17
N THR A 466 -19.43 -2.19 25.07
CA THR A 466 -20.32 -3.28 25.52
C THR A 466 -20.83 -3.08 26.96
N ASP A 467 -20.67 -1.87 27.52
CA ASP A 467 -21.03 -1.56 28.92
C ASP A 467 -20.46 -2.59 29.94
N GLY A 468 -19.23 -3.07 29.66
CA GLY A 468 -18.50 -4.00 30.53
C GLY A 468 -18.84 -5.48 30.36
N ALA A 469 -19.50 -5.88 29.26
CA ALA A 469 -19.91 -7.27 29.01
C ALA A 469 -19.26 -7.85 27.74
N PHE A 470 -17.93 -7.82 27.63
CA PHE A 470 -17.24 -8.55 26.58
C PHE A 470 -17.38 -10.06 26.78
N ALA A 471 -17.44 -10.81 25.70
CA ALA A 471 -17.57 -12.25 25.70
C ALA A 471 -16.74 -12.88 24.57
N GLU A 472 -16.50 -14.18 24.64
CA GLU A 472 -15.76 -14.93 23.61
C GLU A 472 -16.36 -14.79 22.21
N THR A 473 -17.66 -14.46 22.12
CA THR A 473 -18.38 -14.21 20.86
C THR A 473 -17.90 -12.98 20.09
N ILE A 474 -17.03 -12.14 20.67
CA ILE A 474 -16.42 -11.00 19.98
C ILE A 474 -15.52 -11.45 18.83
N LEU A 475 -14.94 -12.64 18.93
CA LEU A 475 -14.24 -13.29 17.84
C LEU A 475 -15.16 -14.33 17.18
N ASN A 476 -15.85 -13.94 16.13
CA ASN A 476 -16.69 -14.84 15.36
C ASN A 476 -16.43 -14.65 13.86
N GLY A 477 -15.81 -15.64 13.23
CA GLY A 477 -15.46 -15.62 11.82
C GLY A 477 -14.04 -16.15 11.55
N THR A 478 -13.57 -15.93 10.34
CA THR A 478 -12.20 -16.25 9.93
C THR A 478 -11.40 -14.96 9.86
N TYR A 479 -10.21 -14.97 10.42
CA TYR A 479 -9.32 -13.82 10.50
C TYR A 479 -8.02 -14.12 9.77
N ALA A 480 -7.53 -13.16 9.00
CA ALA A 480 -6.19 -13.13 8.41
C ALA A 480 -5.35 -12.10 9.16
N PHE A 481 -4.10 -12.41 9.47
CA PHE A 481 -3.23 -11.50 10.21
C PHE A 481 -1.78 -11.57 9.77
N THR A 482 -1.05 -10.50 10.04
CA THR A 482 0.41 -10.46 10.03
C THR A 482 0.90 -9.75 11.29
N LEU A 483 2.02 -10.23 11.83
CA LEU A 483 2.77 -9.59 12.92
C LEU A 483 4.22 -9.48 12.46
N ASN A 484 4.83 -8.35 12.73
CA ASN A 484 6.26 -8.14 12.52
C ASN A 484 6.93 -7.65 13.81
N GLY A 485 8.22 -7.89 13.93
CA GLY A 485 8.94 -7.52 15.12
C GLY A 485 10.37 -8.01 15.15
N SER A 486 10.88 -8.22 16.36
CA SER A 486 12.26 -8.64 16.57
C SER A 486 12.45 -9.46 17.85
N ASN A 487 13.65 -10.01 18.02
CA ASN A 487 14.07 -10.53 19.30
C ASN A 487 14.33 -9.38 20.32
N PRO A 488 14.40 -9.66 21.63
CA PRO A 488 14.54 -8.63 22.69
C PRO A 488 15.78 -7.73 22.58
N THR A 489 16.77 -8.12 21.80
CA THR A 489 17.97 -7.30 21.55
C THR A 489 17.83 -6.40 20.33
N GLY A 490 16.73 -6.52 19.56
CA GLY A 490 16.55 -5.84 18.29
C GLY A 490 17.51 -6.28 17.18
N SER A 491 18.25 -7.38 17.38
CA SER A 491 19.31 -7.81 16.46
C SER A 491 18.86 -8.78 15.38
N ARG A 492 17.63 -9.30 15.48
CA ARG A 492 17.03 -10.23 14.53
C ARG A 492 15.56 -9.91 14.35
N ALA A 493 15.20 -9.51 13.14
CA ALA A 493 13.81 -9.34 12.75
C ALA A 493 13.10 -10.70 12.59
N TYR A 494 11.78 -10.71 12.78
CA TYR A 494 10.92 -11.81 12.40
C TYR A 494 9.57 -11.30 11.93
N ALA A 495 8.83 -12.13 11.20
CA ALA A 495 7.43 -11.89 10.90
C ALA A 495 6.67 -13.23 10.94
N ILE A 496 5.43 -13.16 11.35
CA ILE A 496 4.47 -14.27 11.33
C ILE A 496 3.21 -13.79 10.60
N GLY A 497 2.70 -14.62 9.71
CA GLY A 497 1.41 -14.40 9.07
C GLY A 497 0.55 -15.64 9.15
N GLY A 498 -0.77 -15.47 9.03
CA GLY A 498 -1.63 -16.62 9.11
C GLY A 498 -3.11 -16.35 9.01
N ILE A 499 -3.84 -17.46 9.17
CA ILE A 499 -5.30 -17.47 9.21
C ILE A 499 -5.73 -18.30 10.41
N PHE A 500 -6.75 -17.82 11.11
CA PHE A 500 -7.46 -18.60 12.13
C PHE A 500 -8.97 -18.38 12.05
N ALA A 501 -9.75 -19.39 12.41
CA ALA A 501 -11.21 -19.30 12.48
C ALA A 501 -11.70 -19.53 13.90
N SER A 502 -12.66 -18.72 14.34
CA SER A 502 -13.32 -18.82 15.64
C SER A 502 -14.84 -18.85 15.49
N ALA A 503 -15.50 -19.64 16.31
CA ALA A 503 -16.96 -19.68 16.43
C ALA A 503 -17.47 -18.93 17.69
N GLY A 504 -16.64 -18.10 18.31
CA GLY A 504 -17.02 -17.35 19.51
C GLY A 504 -17.11 -18.22 20.79
N SER A 505 -16.28 -19.24 20.91
CA SER A 505 -16.37 -20.25 21.99
C SER A 505 -15.03 -20.49 22.71
N GLY A 506 -14.06 -19.57 22.60
CA GLY A 506 -12.74 -19.71 23.22
C GLY A 506 -11.79 -20.68 22.49
N SER A 507 -12.27 -21.40 21.49
CA SER A 507 -11.47 -22.30 20.68
C SER A 507 -11.32 -21.79 19.26
N VAL A 508 -10.17 -22.07 18.67
CA VAL A 508 -9.80 -21.69 17.30
C VAL A 508 -9.70 -22.96 16.45
N THR A 509 -10.25 -22.89 15.26
CA THR A 509 -10.18 -23.94 14.23
C THR A 509 -9.55 -23.38 12.96
N GLU A 510 -9.15 -24.24 12.03
CA GLU A 510 -8.53 -23.83 10.76
C GLU A 510 -7.35 -22.87 10.96
N VAL A 511 -6.31 -23.33 11.62
CA VAL A 511 -5.10 -22.53 11.84
C VAL A 511 -4.07 -22.85 10.78
N VAL A 512 -3.60 -21.82 10.09
CA VAL A 512 -2.42 -21.86 9.23
C VAL A 512 -1.51 -20.71 9.63
N LEU A 513 -0.26 -21.01 9.95
CA LEU A 513 0.76 -20.02 10.27
C LEU A 513 1.97 -20.20 9.38
N ASP A 514 2.47 -19.12 8.86
CA ASP A 514 3.71 -19.04 8.07
C ASP A 514 4.72 -18.15 8.80
N GLY A 515 5.97 -18.56 8.82
CA GLY A 515 7.08 -17.76 9.31
C GLY A 515 7.89 -17.16 8.18
N SER A 516 8.51 -16.01 8.42
CA SER A 516 9.34 -15.29 7.44
C SER A 516 10.59 -16.06 6.98
N LEU A 517 10.94 -17.15 7.64
CA LEU A 517 12.08 -18.00 7.27
C LEU A 517 11.70 -19.18 6.38
N GLY A 518 10.52 -19.15 5.78
CA GLY A 518 10.03 -20.20 4.86
C GLY A 518 9.43 -21.41 5.57
N GLU A 519 8.98 -21.25 6.81
CA GLU A 519 8.45 -22.32 7.62
C GLU A 519 6.92 -22.32 7.62
N ASP A 520 6.31 -23.45 7.22
CA ASP A 520 4.94 -23.76 7.64
C ASP A 520 4.99 -24.11 9.12
N LEU A 521 4.49 -23.22 9.97
CA LEU A 521 4.54 -23.41 11.39
C LEU A 521 3.46 -24.41 11.82
N SER A 522 3.87 -25.62 12.22
CA SER A 522 2.94 -26.66 12.66
C SER A 522 2.29 -26.30 14.00
N VAL A 523 1.03 -25.88 13.93
CA VAL A 523 0.22 -25.56 15.13
C VAL A 523 -0.43 -26.81 15.67
N THR A 524 -0.22 -27.08 16.96
CA THR A 524 -0.82 -28.23 17.64
C THR A 524 -2.05 -27.87 18.48
N THR A 525 -2.06 -26.66 19.03
CA THR A 525 -3.20 -26.09 19.79
C THR A 525 -3.32 -24.61 19.54
N PHE A 526 -4.55 -24.10 19.49
CA PHE A 526 -4.82 -22.67 19.48
C PHE A 526 -6.16 -22.41 20.20
N SER A 527 -6.14 -21.54 21.20
CA SER A 527 -7.29 -21.14 21.99
C SER A 527 -7.17 -19.68 22.41
N TYR A 528 -8.25 -19.12 22.89
CA TYR A 528 -8.24 -17.76 23.46
C TYR A 528 -9.20 -17.66 24.65
N THR A 529 -8.98 -16.65 25.48
CA THR A 529 -9.89 -16.22 26.55
C THR A 529 -10.11 -14.71 26.42
N VAL A 530 -11.27 -14.22 26.85
CA VAL A 530 -11.64 -12.80 26.80
C VAL A 530 -11.83 -12.28 28.23
N ASP A 531 -11.16 -11.16 28.55
CA ASP A 531 -11.47 -10.40 29.77
C ASP A 531 -12.82 -9.72 29.58
N THR A 532 -13.79 -10.11 30.38
CA THR A 532 -15.18 -9.65 30.24
C THR A 532 -15.37 -8.16 30.57
N SER A 533 -14.40 -7.54 31.24
CA SER A 533 -14.48 -6.13 31.64
C SER A 533 -13.90 -5.16 30.63
N LEU A 534 -12.91 -5.62 29.82
CA LEU A 534 -12.08 -4.75 28.99
C LEU A 534 -11.93 -5.23 27.56
N GLY A 535 -12.44 -6.42 27.25
CA GLY A 535 -12.34 -6.98 25.90
C GLY A 535 -10.95 -7.46 25.49
N ARG A 536 -9.96 -7.44 26.38
CA ARG A 536 -8.65 -8.03 26.12
C ARG A 536 -8.78 -9.50 25.79
N ILE A 537 -8.19 -9.93 24.71
CA ILE A 537 -8.18 -11.31 24.24
C ILE A 537 -6.78 -11.87 24.45
N LEU A 538 -6.66 -12.92 25.26
CA LEU A 538 -5.40 -13.64 25.43
C LEU A 538 -5.43 -14.89 24.54
N PHE A 539 -4.65 -14.88 23.48
CA PHE A 539 -4.42 -16.03 22.62
C PHE A 539 -3.30 -16.91 23.15
N THR A 540 -3.49 -18.20 23.08
CA THR A 540 -2.47 -19.20 23.42
C THR A 540 -2.37 -20.19 22.27
N THR A 541 -1.20 -20.30 21.67
CA THR A 541 -0.95 -21.25 20.59
C THR A 541 0.31 -22.06 20.86
N THR A 542 0.35 -23.32 20.42
CA THR A 542 1.55 -24.15 20.48
C THR A 542 2.03 -24.45 19.07
N ILE A 543 3.24 -23.99 18.78
CA ILE A 543 3.93 -24.13 17.50
C ILE A 543 5.08 -25.12 17.73
N GLY A 544 5.01 -26.31 17.13
CA GLY A 544 5.94 -27.39 17.41
C GLY A 544 5.90 -27.80 18.87
N SER A 545 6.93 -27.48 19.65
CA SER A 545 7.03 -27.70 21.10
C SER A 545 6.98 -26.41 21.93
N THR A 546 6.84 -25.24 21.31
CA THR A 546 6.88 -23.93 21.96
C THR A 546 5.47 -23.36 22.06
N THR A 547 5.08 -22.97 23.28
CA THR A 547 3.83 -22.24 23.49
C THR A 547 4.10 -20.74 23.33
N ARG A 548 3.23 -20.06 22.56
CA ARG A 548 3.25 -18.64 22.27
C ARG A 548 2.00 -17.96 22.81
N TYR A 549 2.15 -16.72 23.26
CA TYR A 549 1.09 -15.92 23.84
C TYR A 549 0.99 -14.58 23.09
N PHE A 550 -0.26 -14.18 22.77
CA PHE A 550 -0.55 -12.88 22.18
C PHE A 550 -1.68 -12.21 22.95
N ALA A 551 -1.58 -10.91 23.16
CA ALA A 551 -2.73 -10.11 23.56
C ALA A 551 -3.37 -9.49 22.31
N GLY A 552 -4.70 -9.45 22.29
CA GLY A 552 -5.48 -8.83 21.23
C GLY A 552 -6.54 -7.88 21.78
N TYR A 553 -6.76 -6.78 21.09
CA TYR A 553 -7.72 -5.75 21.44
C TYR A 553 -8.66 -5.50 20.25
N PRO A 554 -9.96 -5.87 20.38
CA PRO A 554 -10.88 -5.79 19.26
C PRO A 554 -11.31 -4.37 18.97
N THR A 555 -11.50 -4.07 17.69
CA THR A 555 -11.97 -2.79 17.19
C THR A 555 -13.41 -2.88 16.68
N SER A 556 -14.09 -1.75 16.51
CA SER A 556 -15.46 -1.69 16.01
C SER A 556 -15.59 -2.05 14.52
N ASN A 557 -14.52 -1.93 13.74
CA ASN A 557 -14.49 -2.29 12.32
C ASN A 557 -14.23 -3.78 12.08
N GLY A 558 -14.09 -4.59 13.14
CA GLY A 558 -13.89 -6.03 13.07
C GLY A 558 -12.42 -6.46 12.94
N THR A 559 -11.47 -5.55 13.18
CA THR A 559 -10.06 -5.91 13.34
C THR A 559 -9.72 -6.22 14.80
N VAL A 560 -8.54 -6.77 15.03
CA VAL A 560 -7.98 -7.01 16.37
C VAL A 560 -6.53 -6.53 16.34
N GLU A 561 -6.22 -5.52 17.16
CA GLU A 561 -4.86 -5.07 17.37
C GLU A 561 -4.12 -6.07 18.26
N MET A 562 -2.93 -6.53 17.84
CA MET A 562 -2.24 -7.63 18.49
C MET A 562 -0.81 -7.30 18.85
N ILE A 563 -0.37 -7.77 20.01
CA ILE A 563 1.06 -7.83 20.37
C ILE A 563 1.44 -9.21 20.86
N GLU A 564 2.69 -9.60 20.67
CA GLU A 564 3.26 -10.83 21.22
C GLU A 564 3.72 -10.62 22.68
N LEU A 565 3.42 -11.59 23.53
CA LEU A 565 3.74 -11.57 24.96
C LEU A 565 4.85 -12.56 25.34
N ASP A 566 5.65 -13.00 24.38
CA ASP A 566 6.75 -13.93 24.65
C ASP A 566 8.03 -13.20 25.10
N THR A 567 8.87 -13.93 25.84
CA THR A 567 10.11 -13.34 26.37
C THR A 567 11.26 -13.36 25.37
N ASP A 568 11.15 -14.10 24.28
CA ASP A 568 12.18 -14.29 23.27
C ASP A 568 11.84 -13.62 21.92
N LEU A 569 10.59 -13.18 21.74
CA LEU A 569 10.10 -12.47 20.57
C LEU A 569 9.20 -11.30 20.98
N GLN A 570 9.17 -10.27 20.15
CA GLN A 570 8.34 -9.08 20.31
C GLN A 570 7.83 -8.66 18.96
N GLY A 571 6.53 -8.76 18.77
CA GLY A 571 5.86 -8.42 17.52
C GLY A 571 4.53 -7.73 17.76
N SER A 572 4.14 -6.87 16.83
CA SER A 572 2.83 -6.26 16.77
C SER A 572 2.24 -6.39 15.37
N GLY A 573 0.93 -6.27 15.27
CA GLY A 573 0.22 -6.30 14.01
C GLY A 573 -1.28 -6.39 14.21
N THR A 574 -2.01 -6.61 13.11
CA THR A 574 -3.47 -6.56 13.09
C THR A 574 -4.04 -7.81 12.45
N ALA A 575 -5.09 -8.35 13.07
CA ALA A 575 -5.91 -9.41 12.49
C ALA A 575 -7.18 -8.80 11.88
N TYR A 576 -7.48 -9.16 10.64
CA TYR A 576 -8.60 -8.68 9.86
C TYR A 576 -9.65 -9.76 9.66
N LEU A 577 -10.92 -9.45 9.96
CA LEU A 577 -12.02 -10.34 9.65
C LEU A 577 -12.13 -10.53 8.12
N GLN A 578 -12.03 -11.77 7.65
CA GLN A 578 -12.12 -12.07 6.23
C GLN A 578 -13.55 -11.90 5.71
N SER A 579 -13.73 -11.03 4.73
CA SER A 579 -14.97 -10.88 3.97
C SER A 579 -14.95 -11.63 2.62
N SER A 580 -13.78 -12.05 2.16
CA SER A 580 -13.57 -12.85 0.96
C SER A 580 -12.44 -13.84 1.15
N LYS A 581 -12.47 -14.94 0.39
CA LYS A 581 -11.39 -15.94 0.30
C LYS A 581 -10.99 -16.20 -1.17
N GLN A 582 -11.46 -15.34 -2.07
CA GLN A 582 -11.17 -15.44 -3.50
C GLN A 582 -9.90 -14.65 -3.83
N ILE A 583 -9.15 -15.14 -4.80
CA ILE A 583 -7.98 -14.43 -5.29
C ILE A 583 -8.40 -13.03 -5.78
N PRO A 584 -7.76 -11.97 -5.31
CA PRO A 584 -7.99 -10.64 -5.84
C PRO A 584 -7.67 -10.60 -7.34
N GLN A 585 -8.51 -9.92 -8.13
CA GLN A 585 -8.30 -9.70 -9.57
C GLN A 585 -8.45 -8.22 -9.88
N GLY A 586 -7.63 -7.71 -10.78
CA GLY A 586 -7.58 -6.30 -11.12
C GLY A 586 -6.21 -5.70 -10.89
N ASN A 587 -6.16 -4.40 -10.67
CA ASN A 587 -4.95 -3.67 -10.32
C ASN A 587 -4.95 -3.36 -8.83
N PHE A 588 -3.76 -3.41 -8.25
CA PHE A 588 -3.56 -3.26 -6.81
C PHE A 588 -2.37 -2.34 -6.54
N ALA A 589 -2.54 -1.44 -5.59
CA ALA A 589 -1.43 -0.85 -4.85
C ALA A 589 -0.74 -1.94 -4.02
N PHE A 590 0.55 -1.93 -3.99
CA PHE A 590 1.38 -2.90 -3.28
C PHE A 590 2.47 -2.19 -2.51
N ASP A 591 2.67 -2.59 -1.26
CA ASP A 591 3.83 -2.22 -0.46
C ASP A 591 4.40 -3.44 0.26
N LEU A 592 5.67 -3.33 0.63
CA LEU A 592 6.38 -4.31 1.41
C LEU A 592 7.45 -3.61 2.24
N THR A 593 7.37 -3.77 3.55
CA THR A 593 8.40 -3.33 4.48
C THR A 593 9.23 -4.51 4.92
N SER A 594 10.53 -4.48 4.70
CA SER A 594 11.41 -5.61 5.00
C SER A 594 12.69 -5.22 5.72
N ASN A 595 13.20 -6.18 6.50
CA ASN A 595 14.54 -6.15 7.04
C ASN A 595 15.35 -7.33 6.47
N ALA A 596 16.60 -7.08 6.09
CA ALA A 596 17.48 -8.16 5.66
C ALA A 596 17.68 -9.16 6.81
N ASN A 597 17.60 -10.46 6.49
CA ASN A 597 17.88 -11.53 7.46
C ASN A 597 19.40 -11.68 7.71
N THR A 598 20.04 -10.59 8.13
CA THR A 598 21.46 -10.54 8.45
C THR A 598 21.64 -9.87 9.82
N SER A 599 22.79 -10.08 10.45
CA SER A 599 23.12 -9.38 11.69
C SER A 599 23.23 -7.86 11.45
N GLY A 600 22.28 -7.13 11.97
CA GLY A 600 22.12 -5.69 11.77
C GLY A 600 20.89 -5.39 10.92
N PHE A 601 19.98 -4.59 11.48
CA PHE A 601 18.81 -4.11 10.75
C PHE A 601 19.25 -3.34 9.50
N ALA A 602 18.76 -3.77 8.36
CA ALA A 602 18.93 -3.08 7.11
C ALA A 602 17.57 -3.16 6.38
N GLU A 603 16.84 -2.07 6.49
CA GLU A 603 15.51 -1.93 5.92
C GLU A 603 15.58 -1.89 4.39
N SER A 604 14.62 -2.53 3.76
CA SER A 604 14.41 -2.51 2.32
C SER A 604 12.91 -2.44 2.07
N ASP A 605 12.48 -1.38 1.43
CA ASP A 605 11.07 -1.10 1.19
C ASP A 605 10.74 -1.22 -0.30
N VAL A 606 9.56 -1.72 -0.59
CA VAL A 606 9.05 -1.87 -1.96
C VAL A 606 7.67 -1.26 -2.03
N ILE A 607 7.43 -0.46 -3.06
CA ILE A 607 6.11 0.10 -3.33
C ILE A 607 5.83 0.06 -4.84
N GLY A 608 4.58 -0.07 -5.23
CA GLY A 608 4.22 -0.01 -6.64
C GLY A 608 2.84 -0.50 -6.96
N GLN A 609 2.69 -0.94 -8.19
CA GLN A 609 1.44 -1.44 -8.74
C GLN A 609 1.62 -2.89 -9.20
N VAL A 610 0.73 -3.76 -8.75
CA VAL A 610 0.63 -5.16 -9.16
C VAL A 610 -0.73 -5.40 -9.81
N ALA A 611 -0.74 -5.91 -11.02
CA ALA A 611 -1.95 -6.30 -11.73
C ALA A 611 -2.08 -7.83 -11.75
N VAL A 612 -3.28 -8.33 -11.43
CA VAL A 612 -3.65 -9.74 -11.54
C VAL A 612 -4.76 -9.85 -12.57
N PRO A 613 -4.43 -10.09 -13.86
CA PRO A 613 -5.44 -10.15 -14.91
C PRO A 613 -6.41 -11.32 -14.70
N SER A 614 -7.69 -11.11 -15.03
CA SER A 614 -8.71 -12.15 -14.90
C SER A 614 -8.38 -13.41 -15.69
N GLY A 615 -8.40 -14.55 -15.03
CA GLY A 615 -8.10 -15.85 -15.63
C GLY A 615 -6.63 -16.12 -15.94
N VAL A 616 -5.73 -15.20 -15.54
CA VAL A 616 -4.27 -15.35 -15.71
C VAL A 616 -3.60 -15.29 -14.34
N LEU A 617 -2.87 -16.32 -13.97
CA LEU A 617 -2.17 -16.41 -12.68
C LEU A 617 -0.70 -15.94 -12.79
N VAL A 618 -0.48 -14.89 -13.58
CA VAL A 618 0.82 -14.24 -13.73
C VAL A 618 0.64 -12.78 -13.36
N PRO A 619 1.20 -12.31 -12.24
CA PRO A 619 1.15 -10.90 -11.87
C PRO A 619 2.01 -10.09 -12.84
N LEU A 620 1.56 -8.89 -13.13
CA LEU A 620 2.23 -7.89 -13.96
C LEU A 620 2.33 -6.59 -13.19
N GLY A 621 3.09 -5.63 -13.68
CA GLY A 621 3.18 -4.31 -13.07
C GLY A 621 4.59 -3.79 -12.94
N ASN A 622 4.77 -2.86 -12.05
CA ASN A 622 6.07 -2.27 -11.75
C ASN A 622 6.16 -1.89 -10.26
N ILE A 623 7.37 -1.95 -9.74
CA ILE A 623 7.67 -1.61 -8.35
C ILE A 623 8.87 -0.67 -8.27
N ASN A 624 8.91 0.13 -7.24
CA ASN A 624 10.06 0.91 -6.80
C ASN A 624 10.66 0.25 -5.56
N ILE A 625 11.97 0.17 -5.51
CA ILE A 625 12.71 -0.52 -4.45
C ILE A 625 13.67 0.48 -3.82
N ASP A 626 13.56 0.67 -2.52
CA ASP A 626 14.59 1.31 -1.70
C ASP A 626 15.32 0.22 -0.89
N ASP A 627 16.48 -0.20 -1.33
CA ASP A 627 17.32 -1.14 -0.59
C ASP A 627 18.42 -0.37 0.13
N LYS A 628 18.17 -0.03 1.40
CA LYS A 628 19.14 0.65 2.27
C LYS A 628 19.63 1.98 1.66
N GLY A 629 18.72 2.79 1.12
CA GLY A 629 19.04 4.04 0.43
C GLY A 629 19.56 3.86 -0.99
N THR A 630 19.54 2.64 -1.54
CA THR A 630 19.80 2.38 -2.95
C THR A 630 18.47 2.32 -3.69
N LEU A 631 18.15 3.39 -4.40
CA LEU A 631 16.87 3.56 -5.06
C LEU A 631 16.85 2.94 -6.46
N THR A 632 15.85 2.14 -6.77
CA THR A 632 15.60 1.60 -8.10
C THR A 632 14.12 1.77 -8.46
N SER A 633 13.83 2.62 -9.45
CA SER A 633 12.47 2.98 -9.85
C SER A 633 12.00 2.22 -11.08
N GLY A 634 10.69 1.97 -11.18
CA GLY A 634 10.02 1.42 -12.35
C GLY A 634 10.52 0.03 -12.72
N VAL A 635 10.84 -0.79 -11.75
CA VAL A 635 11.31 -2.17 -11.95
C VAL A 635 10.15 -3.03 -12.43
N PRO A 636 10.19 -3.58 -13.65
CA PRO A 636 9.09 -4.39 -14.16
C PRO A 636 9.01 -5.75 -13.44
N ILE A 637 7.78 -6.17 -13.16
CA ILE A 637 7.48 -7.53 -12.75
C ILE A 637 7.54 -8.40 -13.99
N GLU A 638 8.37 -9.45 -13.97
CA GLU A 638 8.61 -10.31 -15.12
C GLU A 638 7.53 -11.39 -15.27
N ASN A 639 7.37 -11.91 -16.48
CA ASN A 639 6.39 -12.95 -16.82
C ASN A 639 6.70 -14.33 -16.24
N THR A 640 7.83 -14.50 -15.57
CA THR A 640 8.21 -15.66 -14.75
C THR A 640 7.55 -15.66 -13.39
N SER A 641 7.00 -14.50 -12.97
CA SER A 641 6.22 -14.34 -11.74
C SER A 641 4.94 -15.20 -11.79
N ALA A 642 4.47 -15.64 -10.64
CA ALA A 642 3.32 -16.53 -10.54
C ALA A 642 2.47 -16.26 -9.29
N ILE A 643 1.16 -16.49 -9.42
CA ILE A 643 0.23 -16.55 -8.29
C ILE A 643 -0.40 -17.92 -8.24
N VAL A 644 -0.38 -18.55 -7.08
CA VAL A 644 -1.13 -19.78 -6.81
C VAL A 644 -2.45 -19.39 -6.16
N ALA A 645 -3.57 -19.86 -6.73
CA ALA A 645 -4.89 -19.60 -6.20
C ALA A 645 -4.99 -19.98 -4.71
N PRO A 646 -5.72 -19.20 -3.89
CA PRO A 646 -5.81 -19.47 -2.46
C PRO A 646 -6.56 -20.78 -2.19
N ALA A 647 -6.19 -21.45 -1.10
CA ALA A 647 -6.93 -22.56 -0.54
C ALA A 647 -8.31 -22.09 -0.03
N SER A 648 -9.14 -23.01 0.41
CA SER A 648 -10.50 -22.73 0.91
C SER A 648 -10.55 -21.77 2.11
N ASN A 649 -9.42 -21.58 2.80
CA ASN A 649 -9.26 -20.63 3.90
C ASN A 649 -8.82 -19.24 3.45
N GLY A 650 -8.42 -19.06 2.18
CA GLY A 650 -7.96 -17.77 1.66
C GLY A 650 -6.43 -17.56 1.67
N ARG A 651 -5.63 -18.57 2.07
CA ARG A 651 -4.17 -18.52 1.94
C ARG A 651 -3.73 -18.96 0.56
N GLY A 652 -2.86 -18.20 -0.06
CA GLY A 652 -2.18 -18.56 -1.30
C GLY A 652 -0.70 -18.22 -1.26
N THR A 653 -0.01 -18.42 -2.38
CA THR A 653 1.39 -18.03 -2.56
C THR A 653 1.57 -17.24 -3.84
N MET A 654 2.54 -16.34 -3.84
CA MET A 654 2.88 -15.49 -4.97
C MET A 654 4.39 -15.36 -5.09
N THR A 655 4.90 -15.34 -6.32
CA THR A 655 6.27 -14.91 -6.60
C THR A 655 6.23 -13.67 -7.46
N LEU A 656 7.05 -12.68 -7.13
CA LEU A 656 7.34 -11.52 -7.97
C LEU A 656 8.81 -11.60 -8.38
N ASP A 657 9.03 -11.95 -9.63
CA ASP A 657 10.36 -11.98 -10.22
C ASP A 657 10.64 -10.66 -10.92
N THR A 658 11.78 -10.07 -10.64
CA THR A 658 12.29 -8.90 -11.33
C THR A 658 13.73 -9.12 -11.75
N HIS A 659 14.27 -8.29 -12.65
CA HIS A 659 15.69 -8.38 -12.99
C HIS A 659 16.63 -8.00 -11.81
N SER A 660 16.10 -7.36 -10.76
CA SER A 660 16.88 -6.85 -9.62
C SER A 660 16.78 -7.73 -8.39
N ALA A 661 15.60 -8.33 -8.15
CA ALA A 661 15.32 -9.16 -6.99
C ALA A 661 14.16 -10.11 -7.28
N ASN A 662 14.10 -11.21 -6.54
CA ASN A 662 12.98 -12.14 -6.54
C ASN A 662 12.39 -12.17 -5.15
N TYR A 663 11.07 -12.18 -5.08
CA TYR A 663 10.29 -12.20 -3.85
C TYR A 663 9.37 -13.41 -3.86
N SER A 664 9.28 -14.10 -2.73
CA SER A 664 8.32 -15.19 -2.52
C SER A 664 7.46 -14.89 -1.30
N PHE A 665 6.14 -14.94 -1.49
CA PHE A 665 5.17 -14.56 -0.47
C PHE A 665 4.19 -15.69 -0.18
N ALA A 666 3.78 -15.80 1.09
CA ALA A 666 2.44 -16.24 1.43
C ALA A 666 1.53 -15.01 1.47
N TYR A 667 0.33 -15.10 0.88
CA TYR A 667 -0.67 -14.05 0.98
C TYR A 667 -1.96 -14.59 1.62
N TYR A 668 -2.66 -13.69 2.31
CA TYR A 668 -3.88 -13.99 3.05
C TYR A 668 -4.96 -13.00 2.61
N VAL A 669 -5.99 -13.51 1.93
CA VAL A 669 -7.08 -12.67 1.45
C VAL A 669 -7.89 -12.15 2.63
N THR A 670 -8.10 -10.84 2.72
CA THR A 670 -8.95 -10.19 3.73
C THR A 670 -10.31 -9.80 3.12
N SER A 671 -10.29 -9.30 1.88
CA SER A 671 -11.48 -8.90 1.14
C SER A 671 -11.31 -9.18 -0.36
N SER A 672 -12.31 -8.90 -1.17
CA SER A 672 -12.20 -9.01 -2.64
C SER A 672 -11.17 -8.04 -3.24
N GLY A 673 -10.79 -7.01 -2.53
CA GLY A 673 -9.81 -5.99 -2.97
C GLY A 673 -8.56 -5.91 -2.09
N SER A 674 -8.35 -6.79 -1.09
CA SER A 674 -7.22 -6.67 -0.18
C SER A 674 -6.67 -8.02 0.25
N SER A 675 -5.35 -8.08 0.43
CA SER A 675 -4.63 -9.22 0.99
C SER A 675 -3.41 -8.75 1.76
N LEU A 676 -3.17 -9.39 2.90
CA LEU A 676 -1.90 -9.26 3.62
C LEU A 676 -0.86 -10.17 2.97
N VAL A 677 0.40 -9.78 3.03
CA VAL A 677 1.51 -10.61 2.55
C VAL A 677 2.60 -10.74 3.60
N ILE A 678 3.26 -11.90 3.59
CA ILE A 678 4.50 -12.15 4.34
C ILE A 678 5.52 -12.76 3.39
N GLU A 679 6.73 -12.23 3.36
CA GLU A 679 7.82 -12.83 2.59
C GLU A 679 8.31 -14.09 3.30
N ASN A 680 8.45 -15.18 2.57
CA ASN A 680 8.79 -16.50 3.13
C ASN A 680 9.95 -17.21 2.41
N ASP A 681 10.83 -16.44 1.74
CA ASP A 681 12.00 -17.01 1.04
C ASP A 681 13.24 -17.17 1.95
N GLY A 682 13.17 -16.70 3.17
CA GLY A 682 14.26 -16.79 4.16
C GLY A 682 15.41 -15.80 3.94
N GLN A 683 15.34 -14.93 2.94
CA GLN A 683 16.36 -13.92 2.67
C GLN A 683 16.06 -12.59 3.38
N ARG A 684 14.78 -12.24 3.44
CA ARG A 684 14.27 -11.05 4.10
C ARG A 684 13.16 -11.43 5.08
N VAL A 685 12.90 -10.55 5.98
CA VAL A 685 11.75 -10.61 6.90
C VAL A 685 10.86 -9.44 6.55
N ALA A 686 9.73 -9.70 5.94
CA ALA A 686 8.87 -8.66 5.41
C ALA A 686 7.39 -8.96 5.62
N THR A 687 6.64 -7.89 5.84
CA THR A 687 5.18 -7.85 5.77
C THR A 687 4.74 -6.75 4.83
N GLY A 688 3.56 -6.88 4.26
CA GLY A 688 3.03 -5.86 3.36
C GLY A 688 1.55 -6.04 3.06
N LEU A 689 1.07 -5.19 2.18
CA LEU A 689 -0.34 -5.08 1.81
C LEU A 689 -0.50 -5.08 0.28
N ILE A 690 -1.53 -5.74 -0.17
CA ILE A 690 -2.10 -5.60 -1.52
C ILE A 690 -3.46 -4.95 -1.35
N ALA A 691 -3.69 -3.77 -1.94
CA ALA A 691 -4.93 -3.01 -1.83
C ALA A 691 -5.48 -2.62 -3.20
N GLY A 692 -6.79 -2.78 -3.40
CA GLY A 692 -7.44 -2.62 -4.72
C GLY A 692 -7.33 -1.21 -5.28
N GLN A 693 -7.00 -1.12 -6.55
CA GLN A 693 -7.03 0.11 -7.32
C GLN A 693 -8.27 0.24 -8.21
N PHE A 694 -8.92 -0.86 -8.54
CA PHE A 694 -10.26 -0.95 -9.15
C PHE A 694 -10.68 -2.39 -9.48
#